data_ed411ca4219b9a34d053c263d8e578e5
#
_entry.id   ed411ca4219b9a34d053c263d8e578e5
#
_cell.length_a   1.000
_cell.length_b   1.000
_cell.length_c   1.000
_cell.angle_alpha   90.00
_cell.angle_beta   90.00
_cell.angle_gamma   90.00
#
_symmetry.space_group_name_H-M   'P 1'
#
loop_
_entity.id
_entity.type
_entity.pdbx_description
1 polymer ?
#
loop_
_entity_poly.entity_id
_entity_poly.type
_entity_poly.pdbx_seq_one_letter_code
_entity_poly.pdbx_strand_id
1 'polypeptide(L)'
;MPENERLPGSAVPGSPDADREATPEITDALGQVQQLPNISAFDLTSAEDGRRKELLQAAVGYAGHGWLVVPVWWLDPNGHCHCPRGEECPSPAKHPVFNDWPHVATYDRELVASWWRPQPEGLAQNWFPRANIGIVTGRSSGIFVLDEDTYAGGEQTLGAYERRHGPMPATRVHQTSRGGKHYFFTHPDFDIRNSVVKVLGAGLDIRGENGFVVAPPSMGAHGLYELNPAHDIEPAEAPAWLLDILRKYDREQLGATISGAEPTEATGAARKYAEAALAAEAEAMRNAEPGTRNDTLNRCAFSLGTLGGAGLLTEDASWSALHRAALDAGLSEGEIRGTFLSGWRKGLEEPRHVQWQVMAADWVIRPRTEFGLADRMADHFGDSLRWCPEQDTWLTYRNGVWISASKRAGEWAAQSMLRRLEFTEAEAYDDDKVVAPDGTTEVDSPREQFLGWVAKQQTRKAVSAAAHLATGLQLMQMSQATFDADPLLLNVSNGVVNLSTGELVPHDPEQRMTLQCVASFYPGEPAPKFERFLQRVQPDPDMRAYLQRVAGYAATGLTNEQVFFLLTGKGANGKSVWQEVVAHVLGTYSQTMPVETLTASSVDGRIPNDVARMAGKRYLVASETKAGKSLDEQRLKQLTGGDSVTARYMRGEWFEFRPVGKLQLSTNHLPRMSDDAATWRRIHLIPWPVTIPPEERDGYLKDTLIREEANGILAWIVEGALAWHAMGLAPPAAMREALTQYQEDEDVVGQFVSECLDEVPPLPGAAGRDVASIYQTYAGWARREGHPVPGQRWLTGRLKKKYEYRRVNSWAGFPGLQPRLPIGLEAP
;
A
#
# COMPACT_ATOMS: atom_id res chain seq x y z
N MET A 1 -29.34 -5.73 54.59
CA MET A 1 -28.99 -5.28 55.96
C MET A 1 -28.52 -6.47 56.77
N PRO A 2 -27.49 -6.40 57.60
CA PRO A 2 -26.68 -5.24 58.00
C PRO A 2 -25.23 -5.30 57.44
N GLU A 3 -24.60 -4.21 57.37
CA GLU A 3 -23.73 -3.31 58.15
C GLU A 3 -22.22 -3.58 57.90
N ASN A 4 -21.62 -2.63 57.30
CA ASN A 4 -20.63 -1.66 57.77
C ASN A 4 -19.46 -2.22 58.60
N GLU A 5 -18.24 -1.99 58.08
CA GLU A 5 -17.24 -1.29 58.88
C GLU A 5 -16.06 -0.70 58.06
N ARG A 6 -15.62 0.43 58.51
CA ARG A 6 -14.72 1.42 57.93
C ARG A 6 -13.25 1.11 58.20
N LEU A 7 -12.45 1.68 57.28
CA LEU A 7 -11.02 2.04 57.29
C LEU A 7 -10.34 2.32 58.64
N PRO A 8 -9.00 2.26 58.75
CA PRO A 8 -8.11 3.41 58.46
C PRO A 8 -6.83 3.03 57.69
N GLY A 9 -6.26 3.79 56.84
CA GLY A 9 -5.52 5.01 56.93
C GLY A 9 -4.02 4.79 57.21
N SER A 10 -3.14 5.02 56.25
CA SER A 10 -1.98 5.89 56.30
C SER A 10 -0.80 5.43 55.41
N ALA A 11 -0.15 6.46 54.90
CA ALA A 11 1.24 6.55 54.42
C ALA A 11 1.56 6.31 52.94
N VAL A 12 1.71 7.41 52.25
CA VAL A 12 2.55 7.59 51.07
C VAL A 12 4.02 7.46 51.47
N PRO A 13 4.87 6.78 50.72
CA PRO A 13 6.06 7.45 50.22
C PRO A 13 6.44 7.08 48.76
N GLY A 14 7.00 8.11 48.07
CA GLY A 14 8.09 7.91 47.09
C GLY A 14 7.71 7.48 45.71
N SER A 15 7.62 8.45 44.81
CA SER A 15 7.79 8.33 43.38
C SER A 15 9.11 7.64 43.04
N PRO A 16 9.13 6.70 42.09
CA PRO A 16 10.24 6.60 41.17
C PRO A 16 9.78 6.79 39.71
N ASP A 17 10.65 7.42 38.99
CA ASP A 17 10.69 7.73 37.57
C ASP A 17 9.78 6.91 36.67
N ALA A 18 8.92 7.64 35.96
CA ALA A 18 8.17 7.13 34.85
C ALA A 18 9.13 6.91 33.67
N ASP A 19 9.39 5.65 33.37
CA ASP A 19 9.90 5.22 32.08
C ASP A 19 8.98 5.74 30.97
N ARG A 20 9.50 6.66 30.17
CA ARG A 20 8.89 7.09 28.92
C ARG A 20 8.91 5.92 27.96
N GLU A 21 7.79 5.24 27.81
CA GLU A 21 7.53 4.43 26.64
C GLU A 21 7.66 5.32 25.40
N ALA A 22 8.64 5.01 24.59
CA ALA A 22 8.83 5.59 23.27
C ALA A 22 7.59 5.31 22.41
N THR A 23 6.94 6.36 21.96
CA THR A 23 5.95 6.31 20.87
C THR A 23 6.56 5.62 19.67
N PRO A 24 5.84 4.72 18.98
CA PRO A 24 6.34 4.09 17.76
C PRO A 24 6.60 5.16 16.70
N GLU A 25 7.79 5.15 16.14
CA GLU A 25 8.21 6.00 15.04
C GLU A 25 7.22 5.90 13.87
N ILE A 26 6.50 6.99 13.61
CA ILE A 26 5.73 7.20 12.37
C ILE A 26 6.72 7.69 11.31
N THR A 27 7.64 6.85 10.91
CA THR A 27 8.67 7.18 9.90
C THR A 27 8.32 6.67 8.50
N ASP A 28 7.30 5.84 8.32
CA ASP A 28 7.02 5.21 7.02
C ASP A 28 5.88 5.84 6.19
N ALA A 29 5.27 6.94 6.65
CA ALA A 29 4.17 7.58 5.93
C ALA A 29 4.52 8.94 5.29
N LEU A 30 5.73 9.43 5.48
CA LEU A 30 6.14 10.75 4.99
C LEU A 30 6.92 10.58 3.68
N GLY A 31 6.22 10.71 2.57
CA GLY A 31 6.79 10.75 1.23
C GLY A 31 7.98 11.73 1.13
N GLN A 32 8.93 11.39 0.29
CA GLN A 32 10.23 12.02 0.08
C GLN A 32 10.19 13.55 0.13
N VAL A 33 10.91 14.09 1.10
CA VAL A 33 11.23 15.53 1.15
C VAL A 33 12.33 15.80 0.13
N GLN A 34 12.08 16.70 -0.82
CA GLN A 34 13.15 17.24 -1.67
C GLN A 34 14.27 17.77 -0.78
N GLN A 35 15.55 17.53 -1.13
CA GLN A 35 16.71 17.91 -0.34
C GLN A 35 16.59 19.35 0.16
N LEU A 36 16.38 19.52 1.47
CA LEU A 36 16.35 20.81 2.13
C LEU A 36 17.77 21.23 2.53
N PRO A 37 18.13 22.51 2.38
CA PRO A 37 19.32 23.01 3.03
C PRO A 37 19.18 22.83 4.55
N ASN A 38 20.25 22.34 5.19
CA ASN A 38 20.31 22.13 6.65
C ASN A 38 20.09 23.49 7.35
N ILE A 39 18.91 23.70 7.94
CA ILE A 39 18.62 24.83 8.80
C ILE A 39 18.66 24.32 10.25
N SER A 40 19.64 24.76 11.03
CA SER A 40 19.68 24.44 12.44
C SER A 40 18.68 25.30 13.24
N ALA A 41 18.20 24.81 14.37
CA ALA A 41 17.25 25.51 15.24
C ALA A 41 17.86 26.83 15.81
N PHE A 42 19.17 27.01 15.69
CA PHE A 42 19.92 28.19 16.17
C PHE A 42 20.04 29.31 15.12
N ASP A 43 19.58 29.07 13.88
CA ASP A 43 19.75 30.04 12.77
C ASP A 43 18.57 31.01 12.58
N LEU A 44 17.54 30.94 13.43
CA LEU A 44 16.40 31.85 13.38
C LEU A 44 16.67 33.12 14.17
N THR A 45 16.45 34.27 13.54
CA THR A 45 16.41 35.57 14.25
C THR A 45 15.21 35.64 15.19
N SER A 46 15.21 36.53 16.15
CA SER A 46 14.08 36.72 17.06
C SER A 46 12.77 37.07 16.34
N ALA A 47 12.84 37.79 15.22
CA ALA A 47 11.66 38.09 14.38
C ALA A 47 11.15 36.84 13.65
N GLU A 48 12.04 35.99 13.13
CA GLU A 48 11.70 34.73 12.47
C GLU A 48 11.11 33.72 13.45
N ASP A 49 11.58 33.66 14.69
CA ASP A 49 10.98 32.79 15.72
C ASP A 49 9.57 33.28 16.11
N GLY A 50 9.36 34.61 16.16
CA GLY A 50 8.04 35.21 16.33
C GLY A 50 7.09 34.75 15.20
N ARG A 51 7.54 34.90 13.96
CA ARG A 51 6.78 34.49 12.77
C ARG A 51 6.46 32.98 12.74
N ARG A 52 7.43 32.15 13.08
CA ARG A 52 7.26 30.70 13.21
C ARG A 52 6.15 30.34 14.20
N LYS A 53 6.12 31.04 15.35
CA LYS A 53 5.08 30.82 16.38
C LYS A 53 3.69 31.18 15.89
N GLU A 54 3.57 32.28 15.13
CA GLU A 54 2.30 32.67 14.50
C GLU A 54 1.81 31.63 13.49
N LEU A 55 2.71 31.13 12.61
CA LEU A 55 2.41 30.08 11.65
C LEU A 55 2.01 28.79 12.35
N LEU A 56 2.74 28.39 13.37
CA LEU A 56 2.42 27.22 14.20
C LEU A 56 1.01 27.32 14.81
N GLN A 57 0.71 28.46 15.44
CA GLN A 57 -0.58 28.67 16.09
C GLN A 57 -1.73 28.63 15.08
N ALA A 58 -1.57 29.27 13.94
CA ALA A 58 -2.56 29.27 12.88
C ALA A 58 -2.77 27.88 12.26
N ALA A 59 -1.68 27.18 11.95
CA ALA A 59 -1.74 25.83 11.36
C ALA A 59 -2.47 24.84 12.28
N VAL A 60 -2.15 24.84 13.58
CA VAL A 60 -2.84 24.03 14.60
C VAL A 60 -4.30 24.48 14.77
N GLY A 61 -4.58 25.79 14.63
CA GLY A 61 -5.95 26.33 14.61
C GLY A 61 -6.76 25.76 13.46
N TYR A 62 -6.24 25.80 12.23
CA TYR A 62 -6.93 25.22 11.06
C TYR A 62 -7.16 23.72 11.19
N ALA A 63 -6.17 22.97 11.67
CA ALA A 63 -6.35 21.55 11.99
C ALA A 63 -7.45 21.33 13.04
N GLY A 64 -7.60 22.30 13.94
CA GLY A 64 -8.66 22.33 14.96
C GLY A 64 -10.08 22.44 14.44
N HIS A 65 -10.27 23.03 13.27
CA HIS A 65 -11.54 23.06 12.55
C HIS A 65 -11.81 21.74 11.79
N GLY A 66 -10.91 20.76 11.85
CA GLY A 66 -11.01 19.51 11.10
C GLY A 66 -10.53 19.63 9.65
N TRP A 67 -9.84 20.69 9.30
CA TRP A 67 -9.28 20.89 7.97
C TRP A 67 -7.92 20.25 7.83
N LEU A 68 -7.69 19.61 6.70
CA LEU A 68 -6.39 19.03 6.37
C LEU A 68 -5.38 20.16 6.07
N VAL A 69 -4.29 20.18 6.82
CA VAL A 69 -3.21 21.15 6.69
C VAL A 69 -1.99 20.51 6.03
N VAL A 70 -1.25 21.30 5.26
CA VAL A 70 0.00 20.87 4.61
C VAL A 70 0.99 22.05 4.60
N PRO A 71 2.31 21.85 4.82
CA PRO A 71 3.29 22.89 4.67
C PRO A 71 3.52 23.23 3.21
N VAL A 72 3.60 24.52 2.90
CA VAL A 72 3.80 25.08 1.56
C VAL A 72 5.14 25.80 1.53
N TRP A 73 5.86 25.74 0.40
CA TRP A 73 7.12 26.43 0.22
C TRP A 73 6.98 27.94 0.51
N TRP A 74 8.03 28.56 0.96
CA TRP A 74 8.11 29.97 1.34
C TRP A 74 9.12 30.73 0.48
N LEU A 75 9.22 32.02 0.67
CA LEU A 75 10.20 32.85 -0.02
C LEU A 75 11.48 32.98 0.82
N ASP A 76 12.61 33.02 0.15
CA ASP A 76 13.89 33.42 0.76
C ASP A 76 13.96 34.95 0.98
N PRO A 77 14.97 35.50 1.64
CA PRO A 77 15.12 36.94 1.84
C PRO A 77 15.23 37.76 0.54
N ASN A 78 15.56 37.15 -0.58
CA ASN A 78 15.64 37.79 -1.91
C ASN A 78 14.31 37.75 -2.65
N GLY A 79 13.28 37.10 -2.10
CA GLY A 79 11.96 36.97 -2.70
C GLY A 79 11.83 35.78 -3.65
N HIS A 80 12.81 34.90 -3.74
CA HIS A 80 12.76 33.70 -4.55
C HIS A 80 12.12 32.54 -3.76
N CYS A 81 11.52 31.60 -4.46
CA CYS A 81 10.97 30.40 -3.82
C CYS A 81 12.10 29.58 -3.20
N HIS A 82 11.92 29.17 -1.95
CA HIS A 82 12.90 28.32 -1.26
C HIS A 82 12.91 26.85 -1.74
N CYS A 83 12.09 26.51 -2.72
CA CYS A 83 12.08 25.18 -3.36
C CYS A 83 13.35 24.95 -4.19
N PRO A 84 13.66 23.71 -4.59
CA PRO A 84 14.86 23.40 -5.39
C PRO A 84 14.95 24.13 -6.74
N ARG A 85 13.86 24.73 -7.25
CA ARG A 85 13.84 25.52 -8.49
C ARG A 85 14.23 26.99 -8.29
N GLY A 86 14.23 27.47 -7.05
CA GLY A 86 14.62 28.85 -6.71
C GLY A 86 13.93 29.91 -7.55
N GLU A 87 14.74 30.69 -8.30
CA GLU A 87 14.28 31.75 -9.20
C GLU A 87 13.40 31.24 -10.36
N GLU A 88 13.63 30.00 -10.80
CA GLU A 88 12.88 29.38 -11.91
C GLU A 88 11.55 28.77 -11.46
N CYS A 89 11.15 28.94 -10.23
CA CYS A 89 9.90 28.37 -9.72
C CYS A 89 8.68 29.05 -10.36
N PRO A 90 7.82 28.30 -11.08
CA PRO A 90 6.67 28.90 -11.77
C PRO A 90 5.57 29.39 -10.83
N SER A 91 5.58 28.93 -9.56
CA SER A 91 4.55 29.26 -8.55
C SER A 91 5.20 29.54 -7.20
N PRO A 92 5.99 30.61 -7.03
CA PRO A 92 6.72 30.89 -5.81
C PRO A 92 5.79 30.98 -4.59
N ALA A 93 6.13 30.30 -3.53
CA ALA A 93 5.39 30.23 -2.27
C ALA A 93 3.93 29.78 -2.37
N LYS A 94 3.58 29.05 -3.43
CA LYS A 94 2.20 28.57 -3.71
C LYS A 94 2.11 27.07 -3.98
N HIS A 95 3.12 26.28 -3.66
CA HIS A 95 3.06 24.84 -3.86
C HIS A 95 3.54 24.09 -2.61
N PRO A 96 2.95 22.91 -2.32
CA PRO A 96 3.30 22.14 -1.13
C PRO A 96 4.77 21.72 -1.10
N VAL A 97 5.30 21.52 0.12
CA VAL A 97 6.66 21.02 0.34
C VAL A 97 6.78 19.55 -0.07
N PHE A 98 5.75 18.78 0.18
CA PHE A 98 5.71 17.35 -0.15
C PHE A 98 5.16 17.11 -1.54
N ASN A 99 5.80 16.23 -2.32
CA ASN A 99 5.29 15.84 -3.64
C ASN A 99 3.98 15.06 -3.54
N ASP A 100 3.85 14.21 -2.53
CA ASP A 100 2.63 13.43 -2.25
C ASP A 100 1.73 14.11 -1.20
N TRP A 101 1.63 15.42 -1.28
CA TRP A 101 0.91 16.25 -0.33
C TRP A 101 -0.54 15.85 -0.05
N PRO A 102 -1.33 15.30 -1.01
CA PRO A 102 -2.70 14.91 -0.72
C PRO A 102 -2.81 13.80 0.33
N HIS A 103 -1.78 12.92 0.41
CA HIS A 103 -1.73 11.83 1.40
C HIS A 103 -1.01 12.21 2.70
N VAL A 104 -0.20 13.28 2.65
CA VAL A 104 0.54 13.79 3.82
C VAL A 104 -0.30 14.79 4.62
N ALA A 105 -1.19 15.52 3.95
CA ALA A 105 -2.05 16.51 4.61
C ALA A 105 -2.88 15.87 5.74
N THR A 106 -2.93 16.54 6.89
CA THR A 106 -3.55 15.99 8.09
C THR A 106 -4.23 17.06 8.95
N TYR A 107 -5.23 16.68 9.72
CA TYR A 107 -5.83 17.48 10.79
C TYR A 107 -5.33 17.05 12.20
N ASP A 108 -4.37 16.11 12.28
CA ASP A 108 -3.73 15.77 13.54
C ASP A 108 -2.87 16.95 14.01
N ARG A 109 -3.30 17.60 15.09
CA ARG A 109 -2.69 18.82 15.61
C ARG A 109 -1.23 18.64 16.05
N GLU A 110 -0.87 17.46 16.57
CA GLU A 110 0.52 17.21 17.00
C GLU A 110 1.42 16.98 15.79
N LEU A 111 0.96 16.26 14.78
CA LEU A 111 1.70 16.10 13.54
C LEU A 111 1.83 17.44 12.80
N VAL A 112 0.75 18.23 12.70
CA VAL A 112 0.79 19.57 12.13
C VAL A 112 1.77 20.46 12.91
N ALA A 113 1.72 20.43 14.24
CA ALA A 113 2.65 21.23 15.08
C ALA A 113 4.11 20.82 14.89
N SER A 114 4.39 19.55 14.60
CA SER A 114 5.74 19.04 14.43
C SER A 114 6.47 19.70 13.26
N TRP A 115 5.76 20.16 12.22
CA TRP A 115 6.36 20.81 11.05
C TRP A 115 6.94 22.21 11.36
N TRP A 116 6.40 22.92 12.35
CA TRP A 116 6.87 24.25 12.77
C TRP A 116 7.53 24.26 14.14
N ARG A 117 7.34 23.20 14.98
CA ARG A 117 7.94 23.11 16.32
C ARG A 117 9.43 22.72 16.21
N PRO A 118 10.36 23.36 16.93
CA PRO A 118 11.75 22.95 16.95
C PRO A 118 11.90 21.48 17.32
N GLN A 119 12.67 20.73 16.55
CA GLN A 119 12.96 19.32 16.79
C GLN A 119 14.34 19.18 17.46
N PRO A 120 14.56 18.16 18.32
CA PRO A 120 15.88 17.82 18.85
C PRO A 120 16.88 17.55 17.72
N GLU A 121 18.18 17.82 17.96
CA GLU A 121 19.25 17.51 17.01
C GLU A 121 19.20 16.02 16.61
N GLY A 122 19.15 15.76 15.32
CA GLY A 122 19.07 14.41 14.73
C GLY A 122 17.66 13.97 14.30
N LEU A 123 16.58 14.69 14.63
CA LEU A 123 15.20 14.37 14.22
C LEU A 123 14.62 15.41 13.24
N ALA A 124 15.45 16.28 12.67
CA ALA A 124 15.03 17.46 11.88
C ALA A 124 14.55 17.16 10.45
N GLN A 125 14.27 15.91 10.07
CA GLN A 125 13.94 15.55 8.68
C GLN A 125 12.65 16.20 8.14
N ASN A 126 11.72 16.66 9.01
CA ASN A 126 10.45 17.27 8.60
C ASN A 126 10.17 18.58 9.37
N TRP A 127 11.18 19.38 9.60
CA TRP A 127 11.04 20.67 10.26
C TRP A 127 11.13 21.83 9.26
N PHE A 128 10.05 22.59 9.13
CA PHE A 128 9.88 23.66 8.16
C PHE A 128 9.51 24.98 8.85
N PRO A 129 10.40 25.60 9.61
CA PRO A 129 10.08 26.74 10.50
C PRO A 129 9.55 27.98 9.78
N ARG A 130 9.80 28.10 8.49
CA ARG A 130 9.37 29.22 7.64
C ARG A 130 8.27 28.85 6.66
N ALA A 131 7.80 27.59 6.66
CA ALA A 131 6.81 27.15 5.71
C ALA A 131 5.51 27.93 5.81
N ASN A 132 4.93 28.24 4.67
CA ASN A 132 3.57 28.72 4.55
C ASN A 132 2.59 27.59 4.87
N ILE A 133 1.33 27.96 5.12
CA ILE A 133 0.26 27.03 5.47
C ILE A 133 -0.62 26.82 4.24
N GLY A 134 -0.84 25.57 3.85
CA GLY A 134 -1.86 25.16 2.90
C GLY A 134 -3.04 24.52 3.62
N ILE A 135 -4.26 24.92 3.26
CA ILE A 135 -5.50 24.24 3.68
C ILE A 135 -6.01 23.46 2.47
N VAL A 136 -6.13 22.15 2.60
CA VAL A 136 -6.66 21.27 1.57
C VAL A 136 -8.17 21.42 1.51
N THR A 137 -8.71 21.49 0.29
CA THR A 137 -10.15 21.62 0.01
C THR A 137 -10.73 20.31 -0.48
N GLY A 138 -12.04 20.19 -0.46
CA GLY A 138 -12.79 19.00 -0.85
C GLY A 138 -13.49 18.32 0.33
N ARG A 139 -14.05 17.14 0.07
CA ARG A 139 -14.81 16.37 1.07
C ARG A 139 -14.00 16.03 2.32
N SER A 140 -12.70 15.80 2.17
CA SER A 140 -11.81 15.41 3.28
C SER A 140 -11.66 16.49 4.34
N SER A 141 -11.74 17.78 3.97
CA SER A 141 -11.79 18.92 4.89
C SER A 141 -13.21 19.47 5.09
N GLY A 142 -14.19 18.96 4.36
CA GLY A 142 -15.59 19.42 4.46
C GLY A 142 -15.83 20.82 3.92
N ILE A 143 -14.90 21.37 3.11
CA ILE A 143 -14.95 22.74 2.57
C ILE A 143 -14.55 22.79 1.10
N PHE A 144 -15.07 23.79 0.40
CA PHE A 144 -14.52 24.24 -0.87
C PHE A 144 -14.33 25.76 -0.83
N VAL A 145 -13.53 26.29 -1.76
CA VAL A 145 -13.20 27.73 -1.78
C VAL A 145 -13.50 28.32 -3.16
N LEU A 146 -14.18 29.46 -3.15
CA LEU A 146 -14.24 30.38 -4.30
C LEU A 146 -13.06 31.34 -4.18
N ASP A 147 -12.15 31.29 -5.12
CA ASP A 147 -10.95 32.13 -5.24
C ASP A 147 -11.24 33.30 -6.18
N GLU A 148 -11.29 34.52 -5.64
CA GLU A 148 -11.52 35.76 -6.35
C GLU A 148 -10.18 36.46 -6.61
N ASP A 149 -9.76 36.45 -7.85
CA ASP A 149 -8.58 37.16 -8.33
C ASP A 149 -8.96 38.59 -8.86
N THR A 150 -8.79 39.60 -8.02
CA THR A 150 -9.18 40.97 -8.35
C THR A 150 -8.44 41.50 -9.57
N TYR A 151 -7.16 41.21 -9.73
CA TYR A 151 -6.36 41.63 -10.88
C TYR A 151 -6.76 40.96 -12.21
N ALA A 152 -7.49 39.83 -12.15
CA ALA A 152 -8.00 39.11 -13.30
C ALA A 152 -9.49 39.40 -13.58
N GLY A 153 -10.10 40.41 -12.91
CA GLY A 153 -11.48 40.82 -13.10
C GLY A 153 -12.49 40.08 -12.22
N GLY A 154 -12.03 39.40 -11.16
CA GLY A 154 -12.88 38.62 -10.25
C GLY A 154 -13.94 39.44 -9.56
N GLU A 155 -13.59 40.66 -9.07
CA GLU A 155 -14.52 41.55 -8.39
C GLU A 155 -15.69 42.00 -9.33
N GLN A 156 -15.41 42.33 -10.60
CA GLN A 156 -16.43 42.69 -11.56
C GLN A 156 -17.33 41.49 -11.89
N THR A 157 -16.74 40.32 -12.03
CA THR A 157 -17.44 39.06 -12.32
C THR A 157 -18.33 38.67 -11.15
N LEU A 158 -17.81 38.63 -9.93
CA LEU A 158 -18.58 38.33 -8.74
C LEU A 158 -19.70 39.35 -8.50
N GLY A 159 -19.39 40.65 -8.63
CA GLY A 159 -20.38 41.71 -8.49
C GLY A 159 -21.52 41.64 -9.55
N ALA A 160 -21.26 41.05 -10.74
CA ALA A 160 -22.33 40.78 -11.70
C ALA A 160 -23.24 39.65 -11.24
N TYR A 161 -22.70 38.61 -10.64
CA TYR A 161 -23.50 37.54 -10.00
C TYR A 161 -24.30 38.05 -8.81
N GLU A 162 -23.70 38.84 -7.95
CA GLU A 162 -24.39 39.42 -6.77
C GLU A 162 -25.54 40.35 -7.18
N ARG A 163 -25.38 41.17 -8.23
CA ARG A 163 -26.47 42.02 -8.76
C ARG A 163 -27.63 41.19 -9.28
N ARG A 164 -27.37 40.00 -9.80
CA ARG A 164 -28.38 39.12 -10.39
C ARG A 164 -29.05 38.20 -9.39
N HIS A 165 -28.33 37.74 -8.39
CA HIS A 165 -28.77 36.66 -7.51
C HIS A 165 -28.81 37.05 -6.03
N GLY A 166 -28.39 38.27 -5.69
CA GLY A 166 -28.23 38.74 -4.31
C GLY A 166 -26.80 38.63 -3.81
N PRO A 167 -26.47 39.27 -2.67
CA PRO A 167 -25.15 39.31 -2.12
C PRO A 167 -24.70 37.93 -1.63
N MET A 168 -23.38 37.73 -1.59
CA MET A 168 -22.79 36.52 -1.00
C MET A 168 -23.19 36.39 0.47
N PRO A 169 -23.45 35.19 0.95
CA PRO A 169 -23.70 34.98 2.36
C PRO A 169 -22.45 35.35 3.19
N ALA A 170 -22.68 35.76 4.43
CA ALA A 170 -21.57 35.96 5.37
C ALA A 170 -20.87 34.62 5.60
N THR A 171 -19.63 34.53 5.21
CA THR A 171 -18.79 33.33 5.32
C THR A 171 -17.37 33.72 5.68
N ARG A 172 -16.53 32.74 6.03
CA ARG A 172 -15.10 32.96 6.25
C ARG A 172 -14.43 33.47 4.98
N VAL A 173 -13.62 34.54 5.12
CA VAL A 173 -12.91 35.13 3.99
C VAL A 173 -11.44 35.38 4.36
N HIS A 174 -10.54 34.83 3.56
CA HIS A 174 -9.11 35.17 3.62
C HIS A 174 -8.76 36.11 2.48
N GLN A 175 -7.96 37.14 2.76
CA GLN A 175 -7.41 38.02 1.75
C GLN A 175 -6.10 37.45 1.22
N THR A 176 -5.96 37.38 -0.10
CA THR A 176 -4.74 36.86 -0.73
C THR A 176 -3.65 37.94 -0.78
N SER A 177 -2.41 37.52 -0.98
CA SER A 177 -1.26 38.43 -1.06
C SER A 177 -1.30 39.48 -2.19
N ARG A 178 -2.25 39.33 -3.14
CA ARG A 178 -2.49 40.29 -4.24
C ARG A 178 -3.79 41.06 -4.11
N GLY A 179 -4.44 40.98 -2.95
CA GLY A 179 -5.70 41.68 -2.68
C GLY A 179 -6.96 40.96 -3.19
N GLY A 180 -6.85 39.75 -3.73
CA GLY A 180 -7.98 38.85 -4.00
C GLY A 180 -8.52 38.25 -2.71
N LYS A 181 -9.56 37.41 -2.82
CA LYS A 181 -10.24 36.82 -1.66
C LYS A 181 -10.52 35.35 -1.87
N HIS A 182 -10.32 34.58 -0.82
CA HIS A 182 -10.77 33.20 -0.71
C HIS A 182 -12.04 33.15 0.14
N TYR A 183 -13.19 32.83 -0.47
CA TYR A 183 -14.46 32.61 0.24
C TYR A 183 -14.60 31.13 0.55
N PHE A 184 -14.70 30.79 1.83
CA PHE A 184 -14.81 29.41 2.28
C PHE A 184 -16.28 29.01 2.41
N PHE A 185 -16.65 27.88 1.85
CA PHE A 185 -17.99 27.31 1.94
C PHE A 185 -17.95 25.88 2.42
N THR A 186 -19.02 25.44 3.10
CA THR A 186 -19.19 24.03 3.43
C THR A 186 -19.29 23.20 2.13
N HIS A 187 -18.64 22.05 2.12
CA HIS A 187 -18.69 21.17 0.96
C HIS A 187 -20.09 20.58 0.77
N PRO A 188 -20.71 20.70 -0.41
CA PRO A 188 -22.02 20.11 -0.66
C PRO A 188 -21.96 18.60 -0.84
N ASP A 189 -23.11 17.97 -1.09
CA ASP A 189 -23.25 16.53 -1.25
C ASP A 189 -22.65 15.97 -2.54
N PHE A 190 -22.34 16.81 -3.51
CA PHE A 190 -21.79 16.43 -4.82
C PHE A 190 -20.32 16.84 -4.92
N ASP A 191 -19.57 16.20 -5.82
CA ASP A 191 -18.15 16.48 -6.01
C ASP A 191 -17.95 17.84 -6.67
N ILE A 192 -17.16 18.67 -6.04
CA ILE A 192 -16.73 19.95 -6.60
C ILE A 192 -15.30 19.80 -7.09
N ARG A 193 -15.11 19.86 -8.38
CA ARG A 193 -13.76 19.82 -8.99
C ARG A 193 -13.07 21.17 -8.89
N ASN A 194 -11.74 21.14 -8.90
CA ASN A 194 -10.98 22.36 -9.13
C ASN A 194 -11.38 22.91 -10.48
N SER A 195 -11.99 24.10 -10.49
CA SER A 195 -12.37 24.69 -11.76
C SER A 195 -11.21 25.48 -12.33
N VAL A 196 -11.14 25.40 -13.60
CA VAL A 196 -10.39 26.33 -14.40
C VAL A 196 -11.31 27.51 -14.73
N VAL A 197 -10.78 28.71 -14.81
CA VAL A 197 -11.34 30.04 -15.12
C VAL A 197 -12.60 30.13 -16.04
N LYS A 198 -13.02 29.01 -16.62
CA LYS A 198 -14.07 28.98 -17.66
C LYS A 198 -15.50 28.84 -17.13
N VAL A 199 -15.70 28.46 -15.87
CA VAL A 199 -17.04 28.13 -15.37
C VAL A 199 -17.78 29.35 -14.84
N LEU A 200 -17.10 30.13 -14.02
CA LEU A 200 -17.67 31.30 -13.37
C LEU A 200 -17.29 32.61 -14.07
N GLY A 201 -16.38 32.59 -15.04
CA GLY A 201 -15.89 33.74 -15.73
C GLY A 201 -14.53 34.25 -15.27
N ALA A 202 -14.09 35.39 -15.78
CA ALA A 202 -12.76 35.91 -15.53
C ALA A 202 -12.52 36.20 -14.04
N GLY A 203 -11.42 35.72 -13.50
CA GLY A 203 -10.94 36.02 -12.16
C GLY A 203 -11.69 35.28 -11.02
N LEU A 204 -12.53 34.30 -11.34
CA LEU A 204 -13.17 33.43 -10.37
C LEU A 204 -12.76 31.99 -10.61
N ASP A 205 -12.18 31.36 -9.58
CA ASP A 205 -11.76 29.95 -9.57
C ASP A 205 -12.38 29.19 -8.40
N ILE A 206 -12.58 27.88 -8.58
CA ILE A 206 -13.04 26.98 -7.52
C ILE A 206 -11.88 26.07 -7.10
N ARG A 207 -11.67 25.97 -5.79
CA ARG A 207 -10.81 24.96 -5.16
C ARG A 207 -11.71 23.95 -4.48
N GLY A 208 -11.88 22.80 -5.12
CA GLY A 208 -12.72 21.68 -4.68
C GLY A 208 -11.90 20.45 -4.32
N GLU A 209 -12.25 19.29 -4.87
CA GLU A 209 -11.61 18.00 -4.56
C GLU A 209 -10.10 18.03 -4.90
N ASN A 210 -9.28 17.60 -3.92
CA ASN A 210 -7.83 17.60 -4.04
C ASN A 210 -7.23 18.95 -4.44
N GLY A 211 -7.92 20.05 -4.11
CA GLY A 211 -7.38 21.40 -4.18
C GLY A 211 -6.76 21.82 -2.87
N PHE A 212 -6.06 22.94 -2.88
CA PHE A 212 -5.63 23.61 -1.65
C PHE A 212 -5.55 25.12 -1.89
N VAL A 213 -5.61 25.87 -0.80
CA VAL A 213 -5.37 27.32 -0.78
C VAL A 213 -4.30 27.66 0.23
N VAL A 214 -3.51 28.69 -0.07
CA VAL A 214 -2.56 29.24 0.92
C VAL A 214 -3.33 30.09 1.92
N ALA A 215 -3.11 29.83 3.21
CA ALA A 215 -3.87 30.43 4.30
C ALA A 215 -3.06 31.43 5.13
N PRO A 216 -3.73 32.42 5.74
CA PRO A 216 -3.11 33.33 6.71
C PRO A 216 -2.43 32.55 7.87
N PRO A 217 -1.35 33.08 8.40
CA PRO A 217 -0.63 34.30 8.09
C PRO A 217 0.52 34.08 7.10
N SER A 218 0.39 33.26 6.08
CA SER A 218 1.42 32.93 5.08
C SER A 218 1.92 34.16 4.32
N MET A 219 3.17 34.09 3.80
CA MET A 219 3.79 35.15 3.01
C MET A 219 3.85 34.73 1.56
N GLY A 220 3.18 35.45 0.68
CA GLY A 220 3.28 35.30 -0.77
C GLY A 220 4.22 36.33 -1.41
N ALA A 221 4.42 36.21 -2.71
CA ALA A 221 5.33 37.11 -3.46
C ALA A 221 4.94 38.61 -3.45
N HIS A 222 3.73 38.93 -3.07
CA HIS A 222 3.21 40.31 -3.08
C HIS A 222 2.78 40.83 -1.69
N GLY A 223 2.95 40.03 -0.65
CA GLY A 223 2.59 40.38 0.73
C GLY A 223 2.02 39.21 1.51
N LEU A 224 1.41 39.55 2.63
CA LEU A 224 0.79 38.55 3.53
C LEU A 224 -0.56 38.08 2.99
N TYR A 225 -0.90 36.86 3.31
CA TYR A 225 -2.28 36.40 3.35
C TYR A 225 -2.85 36.81 4.70
N GLU A 226 -4.03 37.43 4.69
CA GLU A 226 -4.62 37.99 5.91
C GLU A 226 -6.02 37.41 6.17
N LEU A 227 -6.32 37.15 7.41
CA LEU A 227 -7.66 36.83 7.86
C LEU A 227 -8.42 38.15 8.04
N ASN A 228 -9.58 38.28 7.39
CA ASN A 228 -10.44 39.42 7.63
C ASN A 228 -11.18 39.22 8.98
N PRO A 229 -10.90 40.06 10.01
CA PRO A 229 -11.48 39.87 11.33
C PRO A 229 -13.01 39.93 11.37
N ALA A 230 -13.63 40.67 10.42
CA ALA A 230 -15.08 40.73 10.28
C ALA A 230 -15.69 39.45 9.69
N HIS A 231 -14.85 38.57 9.12
CA HIS A 231 -15.22 37.33 8.46
C HIS A 231 -14.47 36.11 9.04
N ASP A 232 -14.00 36.21 10.29
CA ASP A 232 -13.47 35.08 11.07
C ASP A 232 -14.61 34.27 11.68
N ILE A 233 -15.42 33.68 10.83
CA ILE A 233 -16.61 32.90 11.17
C ILE A 233 -16.52 31.52 10.53
N GLU A 234 -17.40 30.60 10.91
CA GLU A 234 -17.49 29.29 10.26
C GLU A 234 -17.88 29.44 8.78
N PRO A 235 -17.39 28.53 7.90
CA PRO A 235 -17.84 28.48 6.51
C PRO A 235 -19.35 28.29 6.41
N ALA A 236 -20.01 29.15 5.63
CA ALA A 236 -21.43 29.07 5.34
C ALA A 236 -21.74 28.06 4.24
N GLU A 237 -22.99 27.71 4.05
CA GLU A 237 -23.45 27.07 2.82
C GLU A 237 -23.30 28.05 1.64
N ALA A 238 -22.84 27.55 0.51
CA ALA A 238 -22.72 28.38 -0.69
C ALA A 238 -24.10 28.78 -1.20
N PRO A 239 -24.23 29.97 -1.83
CA PRO A 239 -25.50 30.39 -2.36
C PRO A 239 -26.00 29.45 -3.46
N ALA A 240 -27.31 29.23 -3.52
CA ALA A 240 -27.92 28.29 -4.45
C ALA A 240 -27.50 28.48 -5.89
N TRP A 241 -27.37 29.72 -6.35
CA TRP A 241 -26.94 30.01 -7.71
C TRP A 241 -25.52 29.52 -8.02
N LEU A 242 -24.60 29.56 -7.04
CA LEU A 242 -23.24 29.05 -7.17
C LEU A 242 -23.26 27.53 -7.26
N LEU A 243 -24.01 26.89 -6.32
CA LEU A 243 -24.17 25.45 -6.33
C LEU A 243 -24.83 24.93 -7.62
N ASP A 244 -25.82 25.65 -8.15
CA ASP A 244 -26.48 25.30 -9.40
C ASP A 244 -25.53 25.40 -10.62
N ILE A 245 -24.68 26.42 -10.66
CA ILE A 245 -23.64 26.54 -11.71
C ILE A 245 -22.64 25.40 -11.58
N LEU A 246 -22.16 25.12 -10.37
CA LEU A 246 -21.19 24.05 -10.13
C LEU A 246 -21.79 22.66 -10.41
N ARG A 247 -23.04 22.44 -10.00
CA ARG A 247 -23.79 21.21 -10.30
C ARG A 247 -24.07 21.06 -11.80
N LYS A 248 -24.39 22.17 -12.48
CA LYS A 248 -24.56 22.16 -13.93
C LYS A 248 -23.22 21.90 -14.64
N TYR A 249 -22.16 22.52 -14.19
CA TYR A 249 -20.80 22.26 -14.71
C TYR A 249 -20.36 20.84 -14.48
N ASP A 250 -20.57 20.29 -13.29
CA ASP A 250 -20.31 18.89 -13.01
C ASP A 250 -21.16 18.00 -13.92
N ARG A 251 -22.44 18.34 -14.11
CA ARG A 251 -23.33 17.67 -15.09
C ARG A 251 -22.88 17.85 -16.53
N GLU A 252 -22.42 19.02 -16.94
CA GLU A 252 -21.94 19.28 -18.31
C GLU A 252 -20.58 18.64 -18.58
N GLN A 253 -19.70 18.53 -17.56
CA GLN A 253 -18.47 17.73 -17.61
C GLN A 253 -18.76 16.23 -17.52
N LEU A 254 -19.78 15.84 -16.77
CA LEU A 254 -20.38 14.51 -16.79
C LEU A 254 -21.22 14.31 -18.08
N GLY A 255 -21.74 15.39 -18.68
CA GLY A 255 -22.70 15.42 -19.76
C GLY A 255 -22.15 15.65 -21.18
N ALA A 256 -20.85 15.49 -21.42
CA ALA A 256 -20.33 15.13 -22.74
C ALA A 256 -20.71 13.66 -23.01
N THR A 257 -22.03 13.47 -23.10
CA THR A 257 -22.70 12.17 -23.02
C THR A 257 -22.77 11.52 -24.39
N ILE A 258 -22.44 10.25 -24.41
CA ILE A 258 -22.88 9.33 -25.47
C ILE A 258 -24.09 8.58 -24.92
N SER A 259 -25.22 8.72 -25.58
CA SER A 259 -26.48 8.08 -25.22
C SER A 259 -26.45 6.56 -25.48
N GLY A 260 -26.84 5.78 -24.49
CA GLY A 260 -27.54 4.50 -24.60
C GLY A 260 -26.75 3.22 -24.45
N ALA A 261 -26.97 2.46 -23.36
CA ALA A 261 -27.27 1.02 -23.23
C ALA A 261 -27.17 0.52 -21.78
N GLU A 262 -27.89 -0.56 -21.48
CA GLU A 262 -28.26 -1.08 -20.16
C GLU A 262 -27.19 -1.82 -19.32
N PRO A 263 -27.35 -2.01 -17.97
CA PRO A 263 -26.29 -2.46 -17.06
C PRO A 263 -25.75 -3.88 -17.25
N THR A 264 -26.55 -4.84 -17.71
CA THR A 264 -26.06 -6.20 -18.05
C THR A 264 -25.55 -6.28 -19.49
N GLU A 265 -26.06 -5.43 -20.36
CA GLU A 265 -25.50 -5.17 -21.68
C GLU A 265 -24.50 -4.01 -21.63
N ALA A 266 -24.49 -3.18 -20.59
CA ALA A 266 -23.58 -2.06 -20.45
C ALA A 266 -22.13 -2.49 -20.33
N THR A 267 -21.80 -3.61 -19.69
CA THR A 267 -20.47 -4.22 -19.79
C THR A 267 -20.21 -4.68 -21.24
N GLY A 268 -21.20 -5.20 -21.92
CA GLY A 268 -21.11 -5.57 -23.34
C GLY A 268 -21.09 -4.37 -24.27
N ALA A 269 -21.89 -3.33 -24.03
CA ALA A 269 -21.94 -2.11 -24.85
C ALA A 269 -20.77 -1.16 -24.53
N ALA A 270 -20.34 -1.06 -23.28
CA ALA A 270 -19.11 -0.35 -22.89
C ALA A 270 -17.90 -0.98 -23.58
N ARG A 271 -17.86 -2.29 -23.57
CA ARG A 271 -16.83 -3.06 -24.26
C ARG A 271 -16.90 -2.89 -25.77
N LYS A 272 -18.08 -3.00 -26.39
CA LYS A 272 -18.27 -2.75 -27.83
C LYS A 272 -17.90 -1.33 -28.23
N TYR A 273 -18.24 -0.34 -27.38
CA TYR A 273 -17.86 1.05 -27.61
C TYR A 273 -16.34 1.24 -27.52
N ALA A 274 -15.71 0.68 -26.51
CA ALA A 274 -14.27 0.74 -26.34
C ALA A 274 -13.54 0.01 -27.49
N GLU A 275 -14.03 -1.14 -27.92
CA GLU A 275 -13.53 -1.88 -29.08
C GLU A 275 -13.73 -1.10 -30.39
N ALA A 276 -14.86 -0.42 -30.57
CA ALA A 276 -15.13 0.43 -31.73
C ALA A 276 -14.21 1.66 -31.75
N ALA A 277 -14.00 2.30 -30.59
CA ALA A 277 -13.09 3.43 -30.48
C ALA A 277 -11.63 3.01 -30.74
N LEU A 278 -11.23 1.85 -30.22
CA LEU A 278 -9.90 1.27 -30.46
C LEU A 278 -9.66 1.02 -31.96
N ALA A 279 -10.66 0.43 -32.64
CA ALA A 279 -10.59 0.18 -34.06
C ALA A 279 -10.53 1.47 -34.90
N ALA A 280 -11.34 2.47 -34.54
CA ALA A 280 -11.41 3.76 -35.24
C ALA A 280 -10.11 4.56 -35.10
N GLU A 281 -9.51 4.62 -33.89
CA GLU A 281 -8.25 5.34 -33.68
C GLU A 281 -7.07 4.61 -34.35
N ALA A 282 -7.07 3.27 -34.33
CA ALA A 282 -6.07 2.50 -35.05
C ALA A 282 -6.18 2.68 -36.57
N GLU A 283 -7.38 2.81 -37.13
CA GLU A 283 -7.60 3.11 -38.53
C GLU A 283 -7.16 4.53 -38.87
N ALA A 284 -7.49 5.51 -38.03
CA ALA A 284 -7.04 6.89 -38.17
C ALA A 284 -5.51 6.99 -38.18
N MET A 285 -4.86 6.19 -37.33
CA MET A 285 -3.39 6.11 -37.30
C MET A 285 -2.80 5.52 -38.57
N ARG A 286 -3.37 4.42 -39.10
CA ARG A 286 -2.91 3.80 -40.36
C ARG A 286 -3.02 4.75 -41.55
N ASN A 287 -4.06 5.58 -41.55
CA ASN A 287 -4.34 6.51 -42.62
C ASN A 287 -3.66 7.90 -42.44
N ALA A 288 -2.77 8.05 -41.47
CA ALA A 288 -2.09 9.30 -41.18
C ALA A 288 -1.11 9.70 -42.31
N GLU A 289 -1.22 10.92 -42.77
CA GLU A 289 -0.35 11.46 -43.84
C GLU A 289 1.11 11.64 -43.37
N PRO A 290 2.09 11.48 -44.28
CA PRO A 290 3.48 11.79 -43.97
C PRO A 290 3.65 13.20 -43.43
N GLY A 291 4.32 13.37 -42.29
CA GLY A 291 4.51 14.67 -41.62
C GLY A 291 3.50 14.94 -40.49
N THR A 292 2.37 14.23 -40.40
CA THR A 292 1.39 14.37 -39.31
C THR A 292 1.29 13.15 -38.42
N ARG A 293 2.09 12.12 -38.69
CA ARG A 293 1.98 10.78 -38.04
C ARG A 293 2.19 10.81 -36.53
N ASN A 294 3.20 11.55 -36.06
CA ASN A 294 3.45 11.70 -34.63
C ASN A 294 2.33 12.46 -33.91
N ASP A 295 1.80 13.52 -34.50
CA ASP A 295 0.68 14.26 -33.94
C ASP A 295 -0.60 13.42 -33.93
N THR A 296 -0.82 12.61 -34.97
CA THR A 296 -1.95 11.67 -35.05
C THR A 296 -1.83 10.59 -33.99
N LEU A 297 -0.64 9.99 -33.84
CA LEU A 297 -0.39 8.99 -32.79
C LEU A 297 -0.63 9.57 -31.39
N ASN A 298 -0.12 10.77 -31.11
CA ASN A 298 -0.33 11.43 -29.82
C ASN A 298 -1.83 11.68 -29.56
N ARG A 299 -2.56 12.19 -30.56
CA ARG A 299 -4.01 12.45 -30.49
C ARG A 299 -4.81 11.15 -30.31
N CYS A 300 -4.49 10.09 -31.04
CA CYS A 300 -5.15 8.79 -30.90
C CYS A 300 -4.86 8.17 -29.53
N ALA A 301 -3.61 8.23 -29.08
CA ALA A 301 -3.22 7.76 -27.75
C ALA A 301 -3.92 8.57 -26.63
N PHE A 302 -4.03 9.89 -26.76
CA PHE A 302 -4.80 10.73 -25.85
C PHE A 302 -6.28 10.34 -25.82
N SER A 303 -6.91 10.19 -27.00
CA SER A 303 -8.31 9.78 -27.10
C SER A 303 -8.59 8.43 -26.43
N LEU A 304 -7.74 7.44 -26.67
CA LEU A 304 -7.85 6.13 -26.01
C LEU A 304 -7.48 6.21 -24.52
N GLY A 305 -6.52 7.06 -24.14
CA GLY A 305 -6.17 7.33 -22.74
C GLY A 305 -7.33 7.89 -21.93
N THR A 306 -8.21 8.72 -22.54
CA THR A 306 -9.44 9.19 -21.87
C THR A 306 -10.42 8.04 -21.55
N LEU A 307 -10.45 7.01 -22.40
CA LEU A 307 -11.22 5.79 -22.15
C LEU A 307 -10.51 4.87 -21.15
N GLY A 308 -9.18 4.87 -21.13
CA GLY A 308 -8.37 4.21 -20.11
C GLY A 308 -8.63 4.79 -18.72
N GLY A 309 -8.64 6.12 -18.58
CA GLY A 309 -9.00 6.81 -17.35
C GLY A 309 -10.43 6.54 -16.88
N ALA A 310 -11.33 6.22 -17.81
CA ALA A 310 -12.70 5.78 -17.51
C ALA A 310 -12.82 4.27 -17.19
N GLY A 311 -11.71 3.51 -17.21
CA GLY A 311 -11.68 2.07 -16.93
C GLY A 311 -12.24 1.21 -18.08
N LEU A 312 -12.37 1.75 -19.30
CA LEU A 312 -12.99 1.06 -20.45
C LEU A 312 -11.96 0.41 -21.38
N LEU A 313 -10.70 0.88 -21.34
CA LEU A 313 -9.58 0.32 -22.12
C LEU A 313 -8.35 0.19 -21.25
N THR A 314 -7.58 -0.84 -21.52
CA THR A 314 -6.24 -1.00 -20.93
C THR A 314 -5.19 -0.31 -21.81
N GLU A 315 -4.07 0.09 -21.20
CA GLU A 315 -2.91 0.61 -21.94
C GLU A 315 -2.42 -0.41 -22.96
N ASP A 316 -2.36 -1.70 -22.60
CA ASP A 316 -1.89 -2.77 -23.47
C ASP A 316 -2.76 -2.97 -24.72
N ALA A 317 -4.09 -2.95 -24.55
CA ALA A 317 -4.99 -3.04 -25.70
C ALA A 317 -4.80 -1.84 -26.63
N SER A 318 -4.70 -0.63 -26.06
CA SER A 318 -4.49 0.61 -26.80
C SER A 318 -3.11 0.67 -27.44
N TRP A 319 -2.06 0.25 -26.70
CA TRP A 319 -0.71 0.11 -27.20
C TRP A 319 -0.65 -0.87 -28.37
N SER A 320 -1.17 -2.11 -28.21
CA SER A 320 -1.10 -3.13 -29.24
C SER A 320 -1.79 -2.72 -30.54
N ALA A 321 -2.90 -2.00 -30.44
CA ALA A 321 -3.64 -1.52 -31.59
C ALA A 321 -2.92 -0.36 -32.29
N LEU A 322 -2.48 0.68 -31.53
CA LEU A 322 -1.82 1.86 -32.09
C LEU A 322 -0.39 1.59 -32.50
N HIS A 323 0.34 0.76 -31.80
CA HIS A 323 1.71 0.37 -32.15
C HIS A 323 1.77 -0.29 -33.53
N ARG A 324 0.92 -1.28 -33.76
CA ARG A 324 0.83 -1.94 -35.09
C ARG A 324 0.43 -0.94 -36.17
N ALA A 325 -0.57 -0.12 -35.91
CA ALA A 325 -1.05 0.90 -36.86
C ALA A 325 0.00 1.98 -37.16
N ALA A 326 0.81 2.35 -36.20
CA ALA A 326 1.89 3.33 -36.35
C ALA A 326 3.09 2.77 -37.12
N LEU A 327 3.42 1.50 -36.95
CA LEU A 327 4.40 0.78 -37.76
C LEU A 327 3.92 0.68 -39.22
N ASP A 328 2.65 0.31 -39.43
CA ASP A 328 2.03 0.25 -40.76
C ASP A 328 2.05 1.62 -41.45
N ALA A 329 1.88 2.70 -40.68
CA ALA A 329 1.98 4.07 -41.18
C ALA A 329 3.44 4.51 -41.43
N GLY A 330 4.44 3.77 -40.96
CA GLY A 330 5.87 4.00 -41.20
C GLY A 330 6.56 4.90 -40.17
N LEU A 331 6.11 4.88 -38.91
CA LEU A 331 6.87 5.42 -37.77
C LEU A 331 7.90 4.40 -37.28
N SER A 332 9.01 4.88 -36.71
CA SER A 332 10.02 4.03 -36.11
C SER A 332 9.64 3.62 -34.69
N GLU A 333 10.11 2.46 -34.23
CA GLU A 333 9.88 1.94 -32.86
C GLU A 333 10.23 2.97 -31.76
N GLY A 334 11.33 3.69 -31.94
CA GLY A 334 11.79 4.70 -30.99
C GLY A 334 10.85 5.90 -30.87
N GLU A 335 10.18 6.27 -31.96
CA GLU A 335 9.22 7.38 -32.00
C GLU A 335 7.86 6.98 -31.43
N ILE A 336 7.44 5.73 -31.66
CA ILE A 336 6.11 5.26 -31.32
C ILE A 336 5.92 5.25 -29.80
N ARG A 337 6.86 4.67 -29.07
CA ARG A 337 6.71 4.47 -27.61
C ARG A 337 6.60 5.79 -26.84
N GLY A 338 7.50 6.73 -27.12
CA GLY A 338 7.51 8.02 -26.46
C GLY A 338 6.24 8.84 -26.73
N THR A 339 5.82 8.85 -27.98
CA THR A 339 4.62 9.60 -28.43
C THR A 339 3.34 8.99 -27.88
N PHE A 340 3.22 7.65 -27.91
CA PHE A 340 2.08 6.95 -27.33
C PHE A 340 1.94 7.21 -25.82
N LEU A 341 3.00 6.99 -25.05
CA LEU A 341 2.97 7.18 -23.59
C LEU A 341 2.66 8.63 -23.20
N SER A 342 3.14 9.60 -23.96
CA SER A 342 2.83 11.01 -23.75
C SER A 342 1.34 11.28 -23.91
N GLY A 343 0.75 10.83 -25.02
CA GLY A 343 -0.69 10.99 -25.30
C GLY A 343 -1.56 10.22 -24.31
N TRP A 344 -1.21 8.95 -24.07
CA TRP A 344 -1.95 8.06 -23.17
C TRP A 344 -2.02 8.60 -21.74
N ARG A 345 -0.88 8.97 -21.14
CA ARG A 345 -0.83 9.51 -19.77
C ARG A 345 -1.66 10.79 -19.63
N LYS A 346 -1.55 11.69 -20.60
CA LYS A 346 -2.36 12.90 -20.60
C LYS A 346 -3.85 12.59 -20.74
N GLY A 347 -4.21 11.58 -21.52
CA GLY A 347 -5.59 11.11 -21.63
C GLY A 347 -6.12 10.47 -20.33
N LEU A 348 -5.27 9.75 -19.57
CA LEU A 348 -5.63 9.23 -18.24
C LEU A 348 -5.96 10.34 -17.23
N GLU A 349 -5.30 11.51 -17.36
CA GLU A 349 -5.56 12.70 -16.51
C GLU A 349 -6.90 13.37 -16.86
N GLU A 350 -7.44 13.10 -18.06
CA GLU A 350 -8.70 13.63 -18.55
C GLU A 350 -9.69 12.48 -18.90
N PRO A 351 -10.13 11.67 -17.93
CA PRO A 351 -10.95 10.50 -18.21
C PRO A 351 -12.26 10.90 -18.89
N ARG A 352 -12.59 10.20 -19.97
CA ARG A 352 -13.87 10.37 -20.66
C ARG A 352 -14.97 9.77 -19.80
N HIS A 353 -15.80 10.60 -19.21
CA HIS A 353 -16.99 10.16 -18.50
C HIS A 353 -18.04 9.66 -19.51
N VAL A 354 -18.11 8.36 -19.67
CA VAL A 354 -19.19 7.72 -20.39
C VAL A 354 -20.32 7.55 -19.39
N GLN A 355 -21.27 8.48 -19.39
CA GLN A 355 -22.53 8.30 -18.65
C GLN A 355 -23.36 7.26 -19.41
N TRP A 356 -23.43 6.08 -18.85
CA TRP A 356 -24.44 5.11 -19.23
C TRP A 356 -25.77 5.68 -18.74
N GLN A 357 -26.58 6.26 -19.64
CA GLN A 357 -28.00 6.42 -19.34
C GLN A 357 -28.57 5.01 -19.22
N VAL A 358 -28.85 4.61 -18.00
CA VAL A 358 -29.70 3.48 -17.72
C VAL A 358 -31.05 3.86 -18.35
N MET A 359 -31.38 3.22 -19.45
CA MET A 359 -32.70 3.38 -20.05
C MET A 359 -33.72 2.90 -19.02
N ALA A 360 -34.73 3.71 -18.76
CA ALA A 360 -35.77 3.51 -17.74
C ALA A 360 -36.53 2.16 -17.83
N ALA A 361 -36.28 1.35 -18.83
CA ALA A 361 -37.04 0.14 -19.16
C ALA A 361 -36.72 -1.09 -18.28
N ASP A 362 -35.60 -1.14 -17.54
CA ASP A 362 -35.15 -2.36 -16.85
C ASP A 362 -34.87 -2.22 -15.34
N TRP A 363 -35.29 -1.13 -14.72
CA TRP A 363 -35.24 -1.07 -13.27
C TRP A 363 -36.23 -2.06 -12.66
N VAL A 364 -35.69 -3.01 -11.89
CA VAL A 364 -36.52 -3.91 -11.08
C VAL A 364 -37.24 -3.09 -10.02
N ILE A 365 -38.55 -2.91 -10.18
CA ILE A 365 -39.36 -2.23 -9.18
C ILE A 365 -39.37 -3.08 -7.90
N ARG A 366 -38.74 -2.56 -6.85
CA ARG A 366 -38.69 -3.21 -5.56
C ARG A 366 -39.86 -2.80 -4.65
N PRO A 367 -40.29 -3.65 -3.72
CA PRO A 367 -41.33 -3.27 -2.75
C PRO A 367 -40.95 -2.01 -1.97
N ARG A 368 -41.95 -1.18 -1.64
CA ARG A 368 -41.79 0.05 -0.83
C ARG A 368 -41.71 -0.30 0.67
N THR A 369 -40.75 -1.15 1.05
CA THR A 369 -40.53 -1.67 2.42
C THR A 369 -39.07 -1.52 2.81
N GLU A 370 -38.71 -1.76 4.08
CA GLU A 370 -37.33 -1.78 4.55
C GLU A 370 -36.51 -2.90 3.84
N PHE A 371 -37.11 -4.06 3.55
CA PHE A 371 -36.46 -5.12 2.74
C PHE A 371 -36.20 -4.62 1.31
N GLY A 372 -37.23 -3.97 0.70
CA GLY A 372 -37.02 -3.40 -0.64
C GLY A 372 -35.97 -2.28 -0.70
N LEU A 373 -35.71 -1.57 0.42
CA LEU A 373 -34.58 -0.65 0.51
C LEU A 373 -33.23 -1.40 0.51
N ALA A 374 -33.15 -2.54 1.21
CA ALA A 374 -31.94 -3.37 1.21
C ALA A 374 -31.66 -3.98 -0.18
N ASP A 375 -32.74 -4.46 -0.88
CA ASP A 375 -32.62 -4.96 -2.24
C ASP A 375 -32.10 -3.89 -3.20
N ARG A 376 -32.67 -2.66 -3.12
CA ARG A 376 -32.17 -1.51 -3.92
C ARG A 376 -30.72 -1.18 -3.60
N MET A 377 -30.32 -1.33 -2.34
CA MET A 377 -28.91 -1.11 -1.97
C MET A 377 -28.00 -2.15 -2.64
N ALA A 378 -28.44 -3.42 -2.74
CA ALA A 378 -27.73 -4.45 -3.46
C ALA A 378 -27.68 -4.16 -4.98
N ASP A 379 -28.79 -3.71 -5.56
CA ASP A 379 -28.85 -3.33 -6.98
C ASP A 379 -27.89 -2.18 -7.33
N HIS A 380 -27.75 -1.19 -6.44
CA HIS A 380 -26.91 -0.02 -6.69
C HIS A 380 -25.43 -0.19 -6.33
N PHE A 381 -25.12 -1.05 -5.38
CA PHE A 381 -23.77 -1.15 -4.81
C PHE A 381 -23.22 -2.58 -4.75
N GLY A 382 -23.97 -3.57 -5.23
CA GLY A 382 -23.58 -4.97 -5.17
C GLY A 382 -22.20 -5.27 -5.77
N ASP A 383 -21.77 -4.55 -6.80
CA ASP A 383 -20.45 -4.74 -7.44
C ASP A 383 -19.31 -4.00 -6.75
N SER A 384 -19.61 -3.08 -5.85
CA SER A 384 -18.62 -2.20 -5.22
C SER A 384 -18.62 -2.23 -3.70
N LEU A 385 -19.61 -2.88 -3.08
CA LEU A 385 -19.74 -2.98 -1.64
C LEU A 385 -20.19 -4.38 -1.25
N ARG A 386 -19.49 -5.02 -0.33
CA ARG A 386 -19.81 -6.35 0.22
C ARG A 386 -19.68 -6.34 1.75
N TRP A 387 -20.44 -7.18 2.39
CA TRP A 387 -20.32 -7.45 3.81
C TRP A 387 -19.52 -8.72 4.04
N CYS A 388 -18.50 -8.66 4.89
CA CYS A 388 -17.75 -9.82 5.32
C CYS A 388 -18.19 -10.22 6.73
N PRO A 389 -18.99 -11.30 6.88
CA PRO A 389 -19.53 -11.70 8.19
C PRO A 389 -18.44 -12.06 9.20
N GLU A 390 -17.37 -12.75 8.77
CA GLU A 390 -16.30 -13.24 9.65
C GLU A 390 -15.47 -12.09 10.22
N GLN A 391 -15.40 -10.96 9.51
CA GLN A 391 -14.67 -9.77 9.94
C GLN A 391 -15.56 -8.69 10.55
N ASP A 392 -16.89 -8.89 10.56
CA ASP A 392 -17.88 -7.89 10.98
C ASP A 392 -17.64 -6.51 10.35
N THR A 393 -17.39 -6.49 9.03
CA THR A 393 -17.02 -5.26 8.31
C THR A 393 -17.54 -5.22 6.89
N TRP A 394 -17.75 -3.99 6.40
CA TRP A 394 -17.98 -3.73 5.00
C TRP A 394 -16.65 -3.72 4.23
N LEU A 395 -16.67 -4.24 3.03
CA LEU A 395 -15.59 -4.17 2.05
C LEU A 395 -16.05 -3.30 0.90
N THR A 396 -15.16 -2.44 0.40
CA THR A 396 -15.39 -1.65 -0.81
C THR A 396 -14.39 -2.05 -1.88
N TYR A 397 -14.87 -2.16 -3.12
CA TYR A 397 -14.02 -2.41 -4.28
C TYR A 397 -13.54 -1.09 -4.86
N ARG A 398 -12.24 -0.91 -4.92
CA ARG A 398 -11.59 0.28 -5.49
C ARG A 398 -10.28 -0.11 -6.15
N ASN A 399 -10.02 0.42 -7.35
CA ASN A 399 -8.76 0.21 -8.08
C ASN A 399 -8.36 -1.28 -8.18
N GLY A 400 -9.33 -2.15 -8.43
CA GLY A 400 -9.07 -3.58 -8.62
C GLY A 400 -8.90 -4.39 -7.33
N VAL A 401 -9.18 -3.81 -6.15
CA VAL A 401 -8.96 -4.52 -4.87
C VAL A 401 -10.11 -4.28 -3.89
N TRP A 402 -10.50 -5.31 -3.15
CA TRP A 402 -11.42 -5.22 -2.03
C TRP A 402 -10.67 -4.81 -0.76
N ILE A 403 -11.07 -3.69 -0.17
CA ILE A 403 -10.46 -3.15 1.05
C ILE A 403 -11.53 -2.97 2.13
N SER A 404 -11.11 -3.07 3.39
CA SER A 404 -12.00 -2.80 4.53
C SER A 404 -12.50 -1.36 4.47
N ALA A 405 -13.82 -1.21 4.53
CA ALA A 405 -14.48 0.08 4.54
C ALA A 405 -14.82 0.54 5.97
N SER A 406 -15.20 1.81 6.11
CA SER A 406 -15.73 2.32 7.36
C SER A 406 -16.94 1.49 7.84
N LYS A 407 -17.12 1.35 9.15
CA LYS A 407 -18.31 0.71 9.73
C LYS A 407 -19.61 1.37 9.27
N ARG A 408 -19.55 2.63 8.83
CA ARG A 408 -20.69 3.38 8.29
C ARG A 408 -20.86 3.27 6.77
N ALA A 409 -20.05 2.47 6.10
CA ALA A 409 -20.12 2.36 4.64
C ALA A 409 -21.50 1.89 4.15
N GLY A 410 -22.15 0.99 4.88
CA GLY A 410 -23.51 0.58 4.59
C GLY A 410 -24.54 1.73 4.74
N GLU A 411 -24.42 2.53 5.80
CA GLU A 411 -25.28 3.71 5.99
C GLU A 411 -25.07 4.75 4.89
N TRP A 412 -23.80 4.97 4.51
CA TRP A 412 -23.46 5.87 3.40
C TRP A 412 -24.04 5.36 2.08
N ALA A 413 -23.91 4.06 1.79
CA ALA A 413 -24.47 3.47 0.59
C ALA A 413 -26.01 3.59 0.56
N ALA A 414 -26.69 3.32 1.69
CA ALA A 414 -28.14 3.49 1.82
C ALA A 414 -28.58 4.94 1.60
N GLN A 415 -27.86 5.92 2.15
CA GLN A 415 -28.12 7.35 1.91
C GLN A 415 -27.92 7.70 0.44
N SER A 416 -26.81 7.25 -0.17
CA SER A 416 -26.51 7.51 -1.56
C SER A 416 -27.53 6.86 -2.50
N MET A 417 -27.97 5.64 -2.20
CA MET A 417 -29.04 4.97 -2.93
C MET A 417 -30.34 5.79 -2.88
N LEU A 418 -30.83 6.18 -1.68
CA LEU A 418 -32.04 6.96 -1.54
C LEU A 418 -32.03 8.25 -2.39
N ARG A 419 -30.89 8.93 -2.46
CA ARG A 419 -30.74 10.13 -3.28
C ARG A 419 -30.74 9.84 -4.78
N ARG A 420 -30.28 8.64 -5.18
CA ARG A 420 -30.27 8.23 -6.59
C ARG A 420 -31.63 7.78 -7.11
N LEU A 421 -32.48 7.26 -6.22
CA LEU A 421 -33.81 6.76 -6.61
C LEU A 421 -34.67 7.79 -7.35
N GLU A 422 -34.48 9.08 -7.09
CA GLU A 422 -35.12 10.18 -7.79
C GLU A 422 -34.76 10.21 -9.30
N PHE A 423 -33.53 9.81 -9.63
CA PHE A 423 -32.95 9.86 -10.99
C PHE A 423 -32.84 8.48 -11.63
N THR A 424 -33.31 7.44 -10.96
CA THR A 424 -33.25 6.05 -11.41
C THR A 424 -34.63 5.41 -11.38
N GLU A 425 -34.99 4.68 -10.36
CA GLU A 425 -36.25 3.94 -10.30
C GLU A 425 -37.48 4.86 -10.48
N ALA A 426 -37.44 6.13 -10.04
CA ALA A 426 -38.56 7.06 -10.26
C ALA A 426 -38.90 7.27 -11.73
N GLU A 427 -37.94 7.12 -12.64
CA GLU A 427 -38.17 7.25 -14.09
C GLU A 427 -38.96 6.07 -14.67
N ALA A 428 -39.03 4.93 -13.95
CA ALA A 428 -39.81 3.77 -14.36
C ALA A 428 -41.30 3.90 -14.01
N TYR A 429 -41.68 4.94 -13.27
CA TYR A 429 -43.08 5.21 -12.92
C TYR A 429 -43.71 6.27 -13.83
N ASP A 430 -45.00 6.03 -14.12
CA ASP A 430 -45.81 6.94 -14.94
C ASP A 430 -45.99 8.29 -14.25
N ASP A 431 -45.83 9.39 -15.02
CA ASP A 431 -45.94 10.79 -14.54
C ASP A 431 -47.37 11.35 -14.74
N ASP A 432 -48.24 10.58 -15.41
CA ASP A 432 -49.64 11.01 -15.62
C ASP A 432 -50.46 10.96 -14.34
N LYS A 433 -51.07 12.07 -13.99
CA LYS A 433 -52.00 12.15 -12.86
C LYS A 433 -53.22 11.27 -13.08
N VAL A 434 -53.57 10.51 -12.09
CA VAL A 434 -54.70 9.60 -12.13
C VAL A 434 -55.92 10.30 -11.51
N VAL A 435 -57.03 10.29 -12.19
CA VAL A 435 -58.28 10.76 -11.62
C VAL A 435 -58.86 9.63 -10.74
N ALA A 436 -59.21 9.92 -9.49
CA ALA A 436 -59.83 8.96 -8.58
C ALA A 436 -61.13 8.37 -9.17
N PRO A 437 -61.56 7.19 -8.69
CA PRO A 437 -62.81 6.53 -9.19
C PRO A 437 -64.07 7.39 -9.02
N ASP A 438 -64.04 8.41 -8.17
CA ASP A 438 -65.14 9.36 -7.96
C ASP A 438 -65.24 10.42 -9.09
N GLY A 439 -64.24 10.46 -10.01
CA GLY A 439 -64.23 11.36 -11.16
C GLY A 439 -63.95 12.84 -10.85
N THR A 440 -63.66 13.19 -9.60
CA THR A 440 -63.54 14.59 -9.12
C THR A 440 -62.25 14.96 -8.45
N THR A 441 -61.46 13.96 -8.01
CA THR A 441 -60.22 14.21 -7.27
C THR A 441 -59.01 13.79 -8.10
N GLU A 442 -58.08 14.70 -8.41
CA GLU A 442 -56.78 14.36 -8.93
C GLU A 442 -55.92 13.71 -7.84
N VAL A 443 -55.35 12.55 -8.12
CA VAL A 443 -54.42 11.82 -7.26
C VAL A 443 -53.03 11.97 -7.85
N ASP A 444 -52.03 12.11 -6.96
CA ASP A 444 -50.62 12.16 -7.32
C ASP A 444 -50.28 11.03 -8.31
N SER A 445 -49.49 11.34 -9.32
CA SER A 445 -48.98 10.33 -10.26
C SER A 445 -48.22 9.20 -9.55
N PRO A 446 -48.13 8.00 -10.11
CA PRO A 446 -47.31 6.90 -9.56
C PRO A 446 -45.88 7.34 -9.22
N ARG A 447 -45.28 8.23 -10.03
CA ARG A 447 -43.96 8.81 -9.80
C ARG A 447 -43.95 9.74 -8.59
N GLU A 448 -44.94 10.67 -8.48
CA GLU A 448 -45.08 11.56 -7.32
C GLU A 448 -45.27 10.78 -6.02
N GLN A 449 -46.07 9.71 -6.06
CA GLN A 449 -46.27 8.79 -4.91
C GLN A 449 -44.98 8.07 -4.52
N PHE A 450 -44.16 7.65 -5.50
CA PHE A 450 -42.87 7.02 -5.25
C PHE A 450 -41.87 7.99 -4.63
N LEU A 451 -41.74 9.20 -5.21
CA LEU A 451 -40.89 10.25 -4.68
C LEU A 451 -41.30 10.68 -3.27
N GLY A 452 -42.60 10.82 -3.02
CA GLY A 452 -43.13 11.08 -1.68
C GLY A 452 -42.82 9.97 -0.68
N TRP A 453 -42.79 8.70 -1.13
CA TRP A 453 -42.32 7.59 -0.29
C TRP A 453 -40.81 7.66 -0.07
N VAL A 454 -39.97 7.91 -1.08
CA VAL A 454 -38.51 8.06 -0.95
C VAL A 454 -38.15 9.17 0.04
N ALA A 455 -38.81 10.33 -0.04
CA ALA A 455 -38.60 11.43 0.89
C ALA A 455 -38.88 11.01 2.34
N LYS A 456 -39.90 10.18 2.60
CA LYS A 456 -40.21 9.64 3.94
C LYS A 456 -39.18 8.62 4.44
N GLN A 457 -38.39 8.01 3.54
CA GLN A 457 -37.31 7.08 3.91
C GLN A 457 -35.99 7.80 4.24
N GLN A 458 -35.87 9.10 3.95
CA GLN A 458 -34.66 9.88 4.29
C GLN A 458 -34.55 10.13 5.79
N THR A 459 -34.59 9.09 6.58
CA THR A 459 -34.48 9.11 8.04
C THR A 459 -33.35 8.20 8.51
N ARG A 460 -32.76 8.55 9.65
CA ARG A 460 -31.74 7.70 10.27
C ARG A 460 -32.22 6.27 10.45
N LYS A 461 -33.49 6.07 10.85
CA LYS A 461 -34.07 4.75 11.08
C LYS A 461 -34.09 3.92 9.79
N ALA A 462 -34.60 4.45 8.70
CA ALA A 462 -34.69 3.75 7.43
C ALA A 462 -33.31 3.47 6.83
N VAL A 463 -32.40 4.43 6.90
CA VAL A 463 -31.00 4.26 6.44
C VAL A 463 -30.30 3.15 7.22
N SER A 464 -30.35 3.16 8.56
CA SER A 464 -29.73 2.11 9.37
C SER A 464 -30.40 0.74 9.17
N ALA A 465 -31.73 0.69 8.98
CA ALA A 465 -32.46 -0.54 8.70
C ALA A 465 -32.05 -1.13 7.34
N ALA A 466 -32.00 -0.30 6.29
CA ALA A 466 -31.54 -0.73 4.96
C ALA A 466 -30.10 -1.30 5.00
N ALA A 467 -29.19 -0.56 5.65
CA ALA A 467 -27.80 -0.98 5.78
C ALA A 467 -27.66 -2.31 6.56
N HIS A 468 -28.44 -2.46 7.64
CA HIS A 468 -28.42 -3.69 8.44
C HIS A 468 -29.03 -4.86 7.70
N LEU A 469 -30.17 -4.71 7.05
CA LEU A 469 -30.81 -5.77 6.28
C LEU A 469 -29.96 -6.20 5.09
N ALA A 470 -29.24 -5.27 4.45
CA ALA A 470 -28.33 -5.56 3.34
C ALA A 470 -27.20 -6.51 3.75
N THR A 471 -26.75 -6.51 5.02
CA THR A 471 -25.73 -7.47 5.50
C THR A 471 -26.22 -8.92 5.42
N GLY A 472 -27.54 -9.15 5.43
CA GLY A 472 -28.16 -10.47 5.31
C GLY A 472 -28.39 -10.94 3.87
N LEU A 473 -28.26 -10.06 2.87
CA LEU A 473 -28.48 -10.42 1.48
C LEU A 473 -27.28 -11.20 0.91
N GLN A 474 -27.57 -12.34 0.31
CA GLN A 474 -26.51 -13.21 -0.27
C GLN A 474 -25.63 -12.45 -1.29
N LEU A 475 -26.24 -11.59 -2.12
CA LEU A 475 -25.53 -10.76 -3.09
C LEU A 475 -24.58 -9.75 -2.45
N MET A 476 -24.85 -9.33 -1.22
CA MET A 476 -24.03 -8.38 -0.48
C MET A 476 -22.98 -9.06 0.39
N GLN A 477 -23.01 -10.38 0.53
CA GLN A 477 -22.06 -11.10 1.38
C GLN A 477 -20.84 -11.59 0.59
N MET A 478 -19.70 -11.54 1.24
CA MET A 478 -18.46 -12.12 0.74
C MET A 478 -17.70 -12.75 1.92
N SER A 479 -17.61 -14.08 1.90
CA SER A 479 -16.86 -14.82 2.92
C SER A 479 -15.36 -14.63 2.78
N GLN A 480 -14.68 -14.45 3.91
CA GLN A 480 -13.22 -14.36 3.96
C GLN A 480 -12.52 -15.58 3.33
N ALA A 481 -13.13 -16.75 3.38
CA ALA A 481 -12.57 -17.97 2.77
C ALA A 481 -12.46 -17.91 1.24
N THR A 482 -13.13 -16.94 0.60
CA THR A 482 -13.10 -16.74 -0.85
C THR A 482 -12.10 -15.69 -1.32
N PHE A 483 -11.41 -15.03 -0.37
CA PHE A 483 -10.45 -13.97 -0.71
C PHE A 483 -9.17 -14.57 -1.26
N ASP A 484 -8.64 -13.95 -2.35
CA ASP A 484 -7.36 -14.32 -2.95
C ASP A 484 -7.20 -15.84 -3.14
N ALA A 485 -8.30 -16.55 -3.49
CA ALA A 485 -8.40 -18.01 -3.41
C ALA A 485 -7.52 -18.73 -4.44
N ASP A 486 -7.27 -18.14 -5.61
CA ASP A 486 -6.38 -18.73 -6.60
C ASP A 486 -4.92 -18.33 -6.30
N PRO A 487 -4.07 -19.33 -5.96
CA PRO A 487 -2.68 -19.05 -5.60
C PRO A 487 -1.81 -18.62 -6.79
N LEU A 488 -2.28 -18.77 -8.03
CA LEU A 488 -1.56 -18.39 -9.24
C LEU A 488 -1.99 -17.03 -9.80
N LEU A 489 -3.05 -16.42 -9.29
CA LEU A 489 -3.44 -15.08 -9.67
C LEU A 489 -2.70 -14.03 -8.82
N LEU A 490 -2.10 -13.04 -9.49
CA LEU A 490 -1.44 -11.91 -8.86
C LEU A 490 -2.13 -10.62 -9.27
N ASN A 491 -2.74 -9.93 -8.33
CA ASN A 491 -3.38 -8.65 -8.55
C ASN A 491 -2.30 -7.55 -8.65
N VAL A 492 -2.26 -6.84 -9.75
CA VAL A 492 -1.32 -5.76 -10.05
C VAL A 492 -2.10 -4.47 -10.30
N SER A 493 -1.43 -3.31 -10.38
CA SER A 493 -2.14 -2.03 -10.50
C SER A 493 -3.01 -1.90 -11.74
N ASN A 494 -2.69 -2.59 -12.83
CA ASN A 494 -3.40 -2.50 -14.12
C ASN A 494 -4.19 -3.76 -14.51
N GLY A 495 -4.39 -4.71 -13.58
CA GLY A 495 -5.13 -5.94 -13.86
C GLY A 495 -4.77 -7.10 -12.94
N VAL A 496 -5.04 -8.31 -13.35
CA VAL A 496 -4.67 -9.55 -12.65
C VAL A 496 -3.83 -10.42 -13.58
N VAL A 497 -2.65 -10.79 -13.12
CA VAL A 497 -1.72 -11.64 -13.89
C VAL A 497 -1.87 -13.10 -13.47
N ASN A 498 -2.02 -13.99 -14.44
CA ASN A 498 -1.88 -15.41 -14.21
C ASN A 498 -0.41 -15.81 -14.24
N LEU A 499 0.15 -16.20 -13.11
CA LEU A 499 1.57 -16.53 -12.94
C LEU A 499 1.99 -17.86 -13.60
N SER A 500 1.05 -18.66 -14.12
CA SER A 500 1.37 -19.87 -14.89
C SER A 500 1.46 -19.62 -16.39
N THR A 501 0.82 -18.56 -16.90
CA THR A 501 0.77 -18.23 -18.33
C THR A 501 1.43 -16.89 -18.67
N GLY A 502 1.55 -15.98 -17.69
CA GLY A 502 1.98 -14.60 -17.91
C GLY A 502 0.88 -13.70 -18.49
N GLU A 503 -0.36 -14.19 -18.59
CA GLU A 503 -1.47 -13.44 -19.17
C GLU A 503 -1.99 -12.41 -18.17
N LEU A 504 -2.19 -11.16 -18.62
CA LEU A 504 -2.83 -10.09 -17.88
C LEU A 504 -4.30 -10.00 -18.31
N VAL A 505 -5.20 -10.06 -17.33
CA VAL A 505 -6.64 -9.85 -17.54
C VAL A 505 -7.10 -8.61 -16.77
N PRO A 506 -8.18 -7.93 -17.22
CA PRO A 506 -8.73 -6.80 -16.49
C PRO A 506 -9.15 -7.16 -15.06
N HIS A 507 -9.18 -6.17 -14.18
CA HIS A 507 -9.73 -6.33 -12.84
C HIS A 507 -11.22 -6.68 -12.88
N ASP A 508 -11.62 -7.66 -12.08
CA ASP A 508 -13.00 -8.08 -11.90
C ASP A 508 -13.31 -8.20 -10.39
N PRO A 509 -14.36 -7.54 -9.86
CA PRO A 509 -14.78 -7.68 -8.47
C PRO A 509 -15.00 -9.14 -8.03
N GLU A 510 -15.44 -10.02 -8.93
CA GLU A 510 -15.69 -11.42 -8.64
C GLU A 510 -14.42 -12.27 -8.48
N GLN A 511 -13.26 -11.76 -8.88
CA GLN A 511 -11.95 -12.35 -8.53
C GLN A 511 -11.63 -12.24 -7.05
N ARG A 512 -12.34 -11.38 -6.30
CA ARG A 512 -12.29 -11.23 -4.84
C ARG A 512 -10.88 -10.99 -4.29
N MET A 513 -10.08 -10.23 -5.06
CA MET A 513 -8.72 -9.89 -4.68
C MET A 513 -8.71 -8.85 -3.56
N THR A 514 -8.02 -9.14 -2.46
CA THR A 514 -7.86 -8.23 -1.31
C THR A 514 -6.43 -7.73 -1.14
N LEU A 515 -5.51 -8.28 -1.93
CA LEU A 515 -4.10 -7.91 -1.97
C LEU A 515 -3.76 -7.39 -3.36
N GLN A 516 -2.76 -6.49 -3.45
CA GLN A 516 -2.35 -5.88 -4.71
C GLN A 516 -0.87 -5.49 -4.70
N CYS A 517 -0.19 -5.69 -5.83
CA CYS A 517 1.11 -5.12 -6.11
C CYS A 517 1.01 -3.61 -6.34
N VAL A 518 2.06 -2.87 -5.99
CA VAL A 518 2.13 -1.42 -6.26
C VAL A 518 2.38 -1.13 -7.74
N ALA A 519 3.10 -2.01 -8.42
CA ALA A 519 3.51 -1.85 -9.81
C ALA A 519 2.44 -2.32 -10.80
N SER A 520 2.48 -1.75 -12.01
CA SER A 520 1.75 -2.24 -13.18
C SER A 520 2.58 -3.29 -13.93
N PHE A 521 1.92 -4.29 -14.48
CA PHE A 521 2.59 -5.33 -15.26
C PHE A 521 2.53 -5.02 -16.77
N TYR A 522 3.69 -4.99 -17.37
CA TYR A 522 3.88 -4.90 -18.82
C TYR A 522 4.86 -6.00 -19.25
N PRO A 523 4.43 -6.96 -20.08
CA PRO A 523 5.29 -8.04 -20.52
C PRO A 523 6.59 -7.54 -21.18
N GLY A 524 7.73 -8.02 -20.69
CA GLY A 524 9.04 -7.64 -21.24
C GLY A 524 9.51 -6.22 -20.90
N GLU A 525 8.85 -5.52 -19.98
CA GLU A 525 9.31 -4.22 -19.50
C GLU A 525 10.68 -4.35 -18.84
N PRO A 526 11.73 -3.58 -19.31
CA PRO A 526 13.09 -3.75 -18.83
C PRO A 526 13.32 -3.06 -17.48
N ALA A 527 14.23 -3.64 -16.68
CA ALA A 527 14.72 -3.04 -15.43
C ALA A 527 16.24 -2.94 -15.41
N PRO A 528 16.86 -2.12 -16.28
CA PRO A 528 18.30 -2.15 -16.51
C PRO A 528 19.14 -1.72 -15.32
N LYS A 529 18.65 -0.86 -14.41
CA LYS A 529 19.35 -0.48 -13.19
C LYS A 529 19.31 -1.61 -12.17
N PHE A 530 18.16 -2.26 -12.04
CA PHE A 530 17.97 -3.42 -11.17
C PHE A 530 18.83 -4.60 -11.65
N GLU A 531 18.88 -4.88 -12.94
CA GLU A 531 19.73 -5.91 -13.49
C GLU A 531 21.22 -5.63 -13.24
N ARG A 532 21.67 -4.39 -13.46
CA ARG A 532 23.06 -3.99 -13.14
C ARG A 532 23.35 -4.12 -11.63
N PHE A 533 22.42 -3.76 -10.78
CA PHE A 533 22.54 -3.99 -9.35
C PHE A 533 22.70 -5.49 -9.06
N LEU A 534 21.85 -6.35 -9.61
CA LEU A 534 21.95 -7.79 -9.43
C LEU A 534 23.27 -8.35 -9.96
N GLN A 535 23.73 -7.93 -11.14
CA GLN A 535 25.03 -8.34 -11.70
C GLN A 535 26.18 -7.94 -10.78
N ARG A 536 26.09 -6.78 -10.14
CA ARG A 536 27.13 -6.29 -9.21
C ARG A 536 27.18 -7.08 -7.92
N VAL A 537 26.05 -7.44 -7.33
CA VAL A 537 25.97 -8.09 -6.01
C VAL A 537 25.94 -9.62 -6.10
N GLN A 538 25.54 -10.16 -7.25
CA GLN A 538 25.49 -11.59 -7.58
C GLN A 538 26.14 -11.82 -8.95
N PRO A 539 27.47 -11.94 -9.01
CA PRO A 539 28.19 -12.08 -10.28
C PRO A 539 27.85 -13.38 -11.03
N ASP A 540 27.50 -14.44 -10.30
CA ASP A 540 27.13 -15.74 -10.87
C ASP A 540 25.76 -15.64 -11.59
N PRO A 541 25.69 -15.92 -12.91
CA PRO A 541 24.44 -15.88 -13.67
C PRO A 541 23.42 -16.94 -13.20
N ASP A 542 23.88 -18.11 -12.76
CA ASP A 542 22.98 -19.17 -12.28
C ASP A 542 22.30 -18.75 -10.97
N MET A 543 23.04 -18.02 -10.13
CA MET A 543 22.49 -17.45 -8.89
C MET A 543 21.48 -16.35 -9.18
N ARG A 544 21.70 -15.48 -10.18
CA ARG A 544 20.73 -14.47 -10.59
C ARG A 544 19.45 -15.11 -11.14
N ALA A 545 19.57 -16.11 -12.00
CA ALA A 545 18.43 -16.87 -12.51
C ALA A 545 17.67 -17.60 -11.38
N TYR A 546 18.39 -18.09 -10.37
CA TYR A 546 17.79 -18.66 -9.18
C TYR A 546 17.01 -17.60 -8.37
N LEU A 547 17.59 -16.43 -8.13
CA LEU A 547 16.91 -15.31 -7.43
C LEU A 547 15.66 -14.87 -8.18
N GLN A 548 15.67 -14.89 -9.52
CA GLN A 548 14.49 -14.61 -10.34
C GLN A 548 13.36 -15.62 -10.05
N ARG A 549 13.68 -16.92 -10.05
CA ARG A 549 12.70 -17.95 -9.69
C ARG A 549 12.22 -17.86 -8.24
N VAL A 550 13.11 -17.48 -7.32
CA VAL A 550 12.74 -17.24 -5.91
C VAL A 550 11.74 -16.10 -5.79
N ALA A 551 11.96 -14.97 -6.50
CA ALA A 551 11.04 -13.84 -6.48
C ALA A 551 9.71 -14.20 -7.17
N GLY A 552 9.75 -14.94 -8.28
CA GLY A 552 8.57 -15.44 -8.96
C GLY A 552 7.76 -16.43 -8.12
N TYR A 553 8.42 -17.40 -7.49
CA TYR A 553 7.78 -18.31 -6.55
C TYR A 553 7.18 -17.55 -5.36
N ALA A 554 7.88 -16.53 -4.87
CA ALA A 554 7.39 -15.69 -3.78
C ALA A 554 6.11 -14.92 -4.16
N ALA A 555 5.91 -14.58 -5.44
CA ALA A 555 4.68 -13.94 -5.91
C ALA A 555 3.48 -14.89 -5.92
N THR A 556 3.68 -16.22 -5.98
CA THR A 556 2.59 -17.22 -5.94
C THR A 556 2.04 -17.42 -4.52
N GLY A 557 0.85 -18.00 -4.39
CA GLY A 557 0.30 -18.51 -3.13
C GLY A 557 0.68 -19.98 -2.83
N LEU A 558 1.54 -20.61 -3.65
CA LEU A 558 1.91 -22.03 -3.52
C LEU A 558 3.04 -22.22 -2.50
N THR A 559 3.06 -23.38 -1.83
CA THR A 559 4.07 -23.74 -0.81
C THR A 559 4.66 -25.14 -1.01
N ASN A 560 4.54 -25.67 -2.21
CA ASN A 560 4.94 -27.04 -2.57
C ASN A 560 6.46 -27.32 -2.42
N GLU A 561 7.31 -26.29 -2.52
CA GLU A 561 8.76 -26.42 -2.32
C GLU A 561 9.13 -26.68 -0.84
N GLN A 562 8.31 -26.23 0.11
CA GLN A 562 8.51 -26.38 1.55
C GLN A 562 9.85 -25.83 2.06
N VAL A 563 10.31 -24.72 1.53
CA VAL A 563 11.62 -24.13 1.84
C VAL A 563 11.50 -22.74 2.46
N PHE A 564 12.55 -22.32 3.12
CA PHE A 564 12.80 -20.92 3.44
C PHE A 564 14.18 -20.49 2.96
N PHE A 565 14.34 -19.20 2.70
CA PHE A 565 15.54 -18.65 2.10
C PHE A 565 16.37 -17.93 3.16
N LEU A 566 17.60 -18.34 3.32
CA LEU A 566 18.55 -17.76 4.25
C LEU A 566 19.64 -17.02 3.47
N LEU A 567 19.56 -15.69 3.46
CA LEU A 567 20.50 -14.82 2.76
C LEU A 567 21.66 -14.47 3.70
N THR A 568 22.88 -14.86 3.33
CA THR A 568 24.05 -14.65 4.19
C THR A 568 25.13 -13.83 3.50
N GLY A 569 25.88 -13.01 4.25
CA GLY A 569 27.03 -12.24 3.76
C GLY A 569 27.48 -11.17 4.74
N LYS A 570 28.71 -10.68 4.58
CA LYS A 570 29.45 -9.85 5.56
C LYS A 570 28.97 -8.40 5.73
N GLY A 571 27.78 -8.04 5.21
CA GLY A 571 27.26 -6.66 5.23
C GLY A 571 27.64 -5.83 3.99
N ALA A 572 26.94 -4.72 3.76
CA ALA A 572 27.09 -3.83 2.60
C ALA A 572 27.15 -4.59 1.25
N ASN A 573 26.26 -5.53 1.05
CA ASN A 573 26.25 -6.49 -0.08
C ASN A 573 24.93 -6.51 -0.85
N GLY A 574 24.00 -5.59 -0.57
CA GLY A 574 22.77 -5.44 -1.32
C GLY A 574 21.60 -6.34 -0.89
N LYS A 575 21.75 -7.22 0.12
CA LYS A 575 20.67 -8.09 0.62
C LYS A 575 19.39 -7.30 0.97
N SER A 576 19.53 -6.24 1.77
CA SER A 576 18.40 -5.42 2.21
C SER A 576 17.76 -4.69 1.02
N VAL A 577 18.57 -4.14 0.10
CA VAL A 577 18.04 -3.50 -1.13
C VAL A 577 17.20 -4.48 -1.93
N TRP A 578 17.69 -5.71 -2.13
CA TRP A 578 16.97 -6.78 -2.80
C TRP A 578 15.62 -7.05 -2.12
N GLN A 579 15.64 -7.32 -0.82
CA GLN A 579 14.43 -7.68 -0.07
C GLN A 579 13.40 -6.54 -0.07
N GLU A 580 13.84 -5.31 0.16
CA GLU A 580 12.97 -4.13 0.24
C GLU A 580 12.37 -3.76 -1.12
N VAL A 581 13.14 -3.87 -2.20
CA VAL A 581 12.65 -3.61 -3.56
C VAL A 581 11.58 -4.65 -3.97
N VAL A 582 11.87 -5.94 -3.78
CA VAL A 582 10.89 -7.00 -4.08
C VAL A 582 9.64 -6.87 -3.20
N ALA A 583 9.82 -6.57 -1.92
CA ALA A 583 8.70 -6.35 -0.99
C ALA A 583 7.83 -5.17 -1.42
N HIS A 584 8.44 -4.07 -1.84
CA HIS A 584 7.72 -2.89 -2.33
C HIS A 584 6.91 -3.21 -3.59
N VAL A 585 7.54 -3.83 -4.58
CA VAL A 585 6.88 -4.19 -5.85
C VAL A 585 5.68 -5.12 -5.61
N LEU A 586 5.84 -6.12 -4.73
CA LEU A 586 4.76 -7.03 -4.35
C LEU A 586 3.70 -6.37 -3.45
N GLY A 587 3.93 -5.16 -2.96
CA GLY A 587 2.96 -4.36 -2.24
C GLY A 587 2.33 -5.09 -1.05
N THR A 588 1.00 -5.16 -1.02
CA THR A 588 0.29 -5.77 0.10
C THR A 588 0.43 -7.29 0.20
N TYR A 589 1.03 -7.96 -0.79
CA TYR A 589 1.41 -9.37 -0.71
C TYR A 589 2.62 -9.60 0.20
N SER A 590 3.40 -8.55 0.50
CA SER A 590 4.58 -8.63 1.34
C SER A 590 4.28 -8.29 2.80
N GLN A 591 5.11 -8.79 3.72
CA GLN A 591 5.07 -8.47 5.14
C GLN A 591 6.46 -8.58 5.76
N THR A 592 6.90 -7.52 6.43
CA THR A 592 8.08 -7.57 7.29
C THR A 592 7.71 -8.16 8.65
N MET A 593 8.59 -9.02 9.16
CA MET A 593 8.40 -9.73 10.42
C MET A 593 9.54 -9.44 11.39
N PRO A 594 9.25 -9.34 12.69
CA PRO A 594 10.30 -9.39 13.71
C PRO A 594 11.04 -10.73 13.66
N VAL A 595 12.37 -10.69 13.68
CA VAL A 595 13.17 -11.93 13.70
C VAL A 595 12.92 -12.79 14.93
N GLU A 596 12.48 -12.19 16.02
CA GLU A 596 12.08 -12.87 17.25
C GLU A 596 10.95 -13.88 17.05
N THR A 597 10.12 -13.70 16.01
CA THR A 597 9.08 -14.67 15.63
C THR A 597 9.67 -15.98 15.14
N LEU A 598 10.91 -15.95 14.64
CA LEU A 598 11.62 -17.08 14.05
C LEU A 598 12.72 -17.64 14.94
N THR A 599 13.04 -16.99 16.08
CA THR A 599 14.11 -17.44 17.00
C THR A 599 13.53 -18.14 18.21
N ALA A 600 14.26 -19.16 18.70
CA ALA A 600 13.88 -19.87 19.91
C ALA A 600 13.83 -18.90 21.10
N SER A 601 12.68 -18.85 21.77
CA SER A 601 12.44 -18.03 22.96
C SER A 601 12.19 -18.92 24.17
N SER A 602 12.75 -18.55 25.32
CA SER A 602 12.48 -19.20 26.58
C SER A 602 11.16 -18.75 27.26
N VAL A 603 10.43 -17.81 26.63
CA VAL A 603 9.19 -17.27 27.20
C VAL A 603 8.00 -17.90 26.49
N ASP A 604 7.42 -18.91 27.12
CA ASP A 604 6.11 -19.44 26.76
C ASP A 604 5.02 -18.40 27.06
N GLY A 605 4.11 -18.16 26.09
CA GLY A 605 2.89 -17.36 26.31
C GLY A 605 2.76 -16.06 25.54
N ARG A 606 3.63 -15.72 24.59
CA ARG A 606 3.37 -14.60 23.66
C ARG A 606 2.17 -14.92 22.79
N ILE A 607 1.21 -14.00 22.75
CA ILE A 607 0.09 -14.04 21.81
C ILE A 607 0.70 -13.95 20.41
N PRO A 608 0.42 -14.90 19.50
CA PRO A 608 1.06 -14.95 18.19
C PRO A 608 0.44 -13.92 17.21
N ASN A 609 0.40 -12.65 17.62
CA ASN A 609 -0.11 -11.54 16.78
C ASN A 609 0.73 -11.38 15.51
N ASP A 610 2.05 -11.59 15.62
CA ASP A 610 2.95 -11.51 14.46
C ASP A 610 2.65 -12.62 13.44
N VAL A 611 2.23 -13.78 13.92
CA VAL A 611 1.80 -14.89 13.06
C VAL A 611 0.47 -14.59 12.38
N ALA A 612 -0.47 -13.93 13.09
CA ALA A 612 -1.75 -13.54 12.51
C ALA A 612 -1.58 -12.59 11.31
N ARG A 613 -0.58 -11.71 11.35
CA ARG A 613 -0.26 -10.78 10.25
C ARG A 613 0.28 -11.46 8.99
N MET A 614 0.68 -12.72 9.07
CA MET A 614 1.17 -13.50 7.91
C MET A 614 0.03 -14.06 7.06
N ALA A 615 -1.21 -14.05 7.56
CA ALA A 615 -2.36 -14.61 6.84
C ALA A 615 -2.49 -13.95 5.45
N GLY A 616 -2.50 -14.77 4.40
CA GLY A 616 -2.59 -14.34 3.00
C GLY A 616 -1.31 -13.73 2.41
N LYS A 617 -0.29 -13.42 3.22
CA LYS A 617 0.96 -12.82 2.74
C LYS A 617 1.83 -13.85 2.04
N ARG A 618 2.33 -13.50 0.85
CA ARG A 618 3.11 -14.39 -0.03
C ARG A 618 4.62 -14.21 0.12
N TYR A 619 5.07 -13.02 0.48
CA TYR A 619 6.48 -12.67 0.67
C TYR A 619 6.73 -12.18 2.09
N LEU A 620 7.47 -12.94 2.87
CA LEU A 620 7.76 -12.67 4.28
C LEU A 620 9.23 -12.36 4.44
N VAL A 621 9.55 -11.17 4.96
CA VAL A 621 10.93 -10.70 5.13
C VAL A 621 11.23 -10.57 6.61
N ALA A 622 12.37 -11.12 7.03
CA ALA A 622 12.95 -10.89 8.35
C ALA A 622 14.44 -10.56 8.22
N SER A 623 14.92 -9.68 9.06
CA SER A 623 16.30 -9.20 9.02
C SER A 623 16.97 -9.32 10.38
N GLU A 624 18.29 -9.58 10.34
CA GLU A 624 19.22 -9.54 11.47
C GLU A 624 18.95 -10.48 12.63
N THR A 625 19.58 -11.64 12.57
CA THR A 625 19.78 -12.47 13.75
C THR A 625 21.01 -12.00 14.53
N LYS A 626 20.86 -11.81 15.84
CA LYS A 626 22.02 -11.62 16.73
C LYS A 626 22.88 -12.87 16.69
N ALA A 627 24.21 -12.72 16.67
CA ALA A 627 25.15 -13.83 16.70
C ALA A 627 24.84 -14.83 17.84
N GLY A 628 24.86 -16.12 17.51
CA GLY A 628 24.65 -17.21 18.48
C GLY A 628 23.18 -17.50 18.85
N LYS A 629 22.19 -16.84 18.24
CA LYS A 629 20.78 -17.21 18.37
C LYS A 629 20.47 -18.46 17.56
N SER A 630 19.62 -19.35 18.11
CA SER A 630 19.07 -20.50 17.39
C SER A 630 17.72 -20.15 16.77
N LEU A 631 17.43 -20.72 15.62
CA LEU A 631 16.09 -20.61 15.02
C LEU A 631 15.12 -21.56 15.76
N ASP A 632 13.86 -21.18 15.77
CA ASP A 632 12.76 -22.06 16.20
C ASP A 632 12.42 -23.01 15.05
N GLU A 633 13.07 -24.15 15.01
CA GLU A 633 12.92 -25.14 13.95
C GLU A 633 11.51 -25.70 13.85
N GLN A 634 10.79 -25.81 14.97
CA GLN A 634 9.40 -26.24 14.96
C GLN A 634 8.52 -25.19 14.27
N ARG A 635 8.74 -23.92 14.57
CA ARG A 635 8.03 -22.82 13.92
C ARG A 635 8.34 -22.75 12.44
N LEU A 636 9.60 -22.90 12.05
CA LEU A 636 9.99 -22.92 10.63
C LEU A 636 9.31 -24.07 9.87
N LYS A 637 9.27 -25.26 10.44
CA LYS A 637 8.56 -26.41 9.86
C LYS A 637 7.07 -26.14 9.70
N GLN A 638 6.45 -25.56 10.72
CA GLN A 638 5.03 -25.19 10.69
C GLN A 638 4.73 -24.17 9.60
N LEU A 639 5.55 -23.12 9.48
CA LEU A 639 5.34 -22.04 8.49
C LEU A 639 5.63 -22.46 7.03
N THR A 640 6.50 -23.47 6.83
CA THR A 640 6.87 -23.96 5.49
C THR A 640 6.19 -25.26 5.10
N GLY A 641 5.53 -25.93 6.03
CA GLY A 641 4.96 -27.27 5.84
C GLY A 641 3.61 -27.31 5.15
N GLY A 642 2.91 -26.18 5.05
CA GLY A 642 1.55 -26.12 4.52
C GLY A 642 0.47 -26.56 5.50
N ASP A 643 0.82 -26.80 6.77
CA ASP A 643 -0.12 -27.13 7.83
C ASP A 643 -0.90 -25.88 8.29
N SER A 644 -2.13 -26.11 8.80
CA SER A 644 -2.94 -25.03 9.39
C SER A 644 -2.28 -24.48 10.66
N VAL A 645 -2.30 -23.16 10.79
CA VAL A 645 -1.74 -22.45 11.94
C VAL A 645 -2.85 -21.66 12.61
N THR A 646 -3.01 -21.86 13.92
CA THR A 646 -3.94 -21.11 14.75
C THR A 646 -3.28 -19.80 15.21
N ALA A 647 -3.92 -18.67 14.98
CA ALA A 647 -3.45 -17.36 15.37
C ALA A 647 -4.61 -16.46 15.81
N ARG A 648 -4.29 -15.30 16.39
CA ARG A 648 -5.29 -14.25 16.65
C ARG A 648 -4.65 -12.88 16.59
N TYR A 649 -5.41 -11.89 16.17
CA TYR A 649 -5.04 -10.50 16.36
C TYR A 649 -5.20 -10.08 17.82
N MET A 650 -4.47 -9.06 18.24
CA MET A 650 -4.63 -8.50 19.58
C MET A 650 -6.11 -8.10 19.82
N ARG A 651 -6.72 -8.65 20.88
CA ARG A 651 -8.14 -8.49 21.22
C ARG A 651 -9.13 -9.06 20.17
N GLY A 652 -8.64 -9.87 19.23
CA GLY A 652 -9.47 -10.58 18.25
C GLY A 652 -9.75 -12.01 18.66
N GLU A 653 -10.67 -12.67 17.96
CA GLU A 653 -10.96 -14.09 18.09
C GLU A 653 -9.86 -14.94 17.46
N TRP A 654 -9.78 -16.21 17.86
CA TRP A 654 -8.87 -17.17 17.25
C TRP A 654 -9.37 -17.56 15.87
N PHE A 655 -8.45 -17.63 14.91
CA PHE A 655 -8.71 -18.12 13.56
C PHE A 655 -7.59 -19.04 13.10
N GLU A 656 -7.91 -19.87 12.12
CA GLU A 656 -6.95 -20.75 11.48
C GLU A 656 -6.70 -20.30 10.05
N PHE A 657 -5.46 -20.39 9.62
CA PHE A 657 -5.08 -20.13 8.23
C PHE A 657 -3.92 -21.04 7.82
N ARG A 658 -3.77 -21.27 6.52
CA ARG A 658 -2.59 -21.95 5.97
C ARG A 658 -1.58 -20.90 5.53
N PRO A 659 -0.35 -20.93 6.07
CA PRO A 659 0.70 -20.04 5.61
C PRO A 659 1.02 -20.28 4.13
N VAL A 660 1.00 -19.22 3.34
CA VAL A 660 1.39 -19.24 1.92
C VAL A 660 2.67 -18.45 1.68
N GLY A 661 3.23 -17.86 2.73
CA GLY A 661 4.35 -16.95 2.69
C GLY A 661 5.69 -17.65 2.48
N LYS A 662 6.49 -17.16 1.53
CA LYS A 662 7.87 -17.55 1.33
C LYS A 662 8.76 -16.69 2.20
N LEU A 663 9.34 -17.32 3.22
CA LEU A 663 10.15 -16.65 4.22
C LEU A 663 11.56 -16.40 3.69
N GLN A 664 11.99 -15.14 3.72
CA GLN A 664 13.37 -14.73 3.48
C GLN A 664 13.97 -14.10 4.74
N LEU A 665 15.00 -14.74 5.28
CA LEU A 665 15.75 -14.24 6.42
C LEU A 665 17.12 -13.77 5.97
N SER A 666 17.43 -12.48 6.12
CA SER A 666 18.79 -11.97 5.88
C SER A 666 19.59 -11.90 7.18
N THR A 667 20.83 -12.36 7.13
CA THR A 667 21.70 -12.35 8.31
C THR A 667 23.15 -12.15 7.90
N ASN A 668 23.93 -11.58 8.82
CA ASN A 668 25.38 -11.52 8.72
C ASN A 668 26.07 -12.69 9.47
N HIS A 669 25.31 -13.35 10.36
CA HIS A 669 25.79 -14.48 11.14
C HIS A 669 24.81 -15.63 11.01
N LEU A 670 25.29 -16.76 10.52
CA LEU A 670 24.46 -17.95 10.42
C LEU A 670 23.92 -18.36 11.80
N PRO A 671 22.60 -18.62 11.93
CA PRO A 671 22.00 -19.03 13.19
C PRO A 671 22.42 -20.47 13.54
N ARG A 672 22.48 -20.81 14.82
CA ARG A 672 22.73 -22.19 15.23
C ARG A 672 21.55 -23.09 14.88
N MET A 673 21.87 -24.25 14.34
CA MET A 673 20.89 -25.25 13.91
C MET A 673 21.15 -26.60 14.65
N SER A 674 20.06 -27.37 14.80
CA SER A 674 20.22 -28.75 15.22
C SER A 674 20.63 -29.63 14.03
N ASP A 675 20.96 -30.91 14.31
CA ASP A 675 21.24 -31.92 13.27
C ASP A 675 19.98 -32.55 12.67
N ASP A 676 18.83 -31.86 12.74
CA ASP A 676 17.56 -32.37 12.21
C ASP A 676 17.49 -32.28 10.70
N ALA A 677 17.57 -33.41 10.01
CA ALA A 677 17.51 -33.50 8.55
C ALA A 677 16.26 -32.88 7.96
N ALA A 678 15.12 -32.89 8.69
CA ALA A 678 13.88 -32.29 8.22
C ALA A 678 13.94 -30.76 8.17
N THR A 679 14.73 -30.12 9.02
CA THR A 679 15.01 -28.69 8.97
C THR A 679 16.00 -28.37 7.87
N TRP A 680 17.11 -29.10 7.79
CA TRP A 680 18.17 -28.85 6.81
C TRP A 680 17.69 -28.91 5.37
N ARG A 681 16.81 -29.84 5.02
CA ARG A 681 16.25 -29.94 3.64
C ARG A 681 15.40 -28.73 3.23
N ARG A 682 14.95 -27.92 4.21
CA ARG A 682 14.13 -26.73 3.98
C ARG A 682 14.95 -25.47 3.81
N ILE A 683 16.25 -25.51 4.13
CA ILE A 683 17.11 -24.33 4.05
C ILE A 683 17.64 -24.17 2.63
N HIS A 684 17.31 -23.07 1.99
CA HIS A 684 17.97 -22.60 0.80
C HIS A 684 18.92 -21.46 1.19
N LEU A 685 20.19 -21.83 1.39
CA LEU A 685 21.23 -20.88 1.78
C LEU A 685 21.73 -20.12 0.55
N ILE A 686 21.50 -18.81 0.54
CA ILE A 686 21.88 -17.92 -0.56
C ILE A 686 23.07 -17.06 -0.13
N PRO A 687 24.29 -17.37 -0.56
CA PRO A 687 25.45 -16.54 -0.25
C PRO A 687 25.41 -15.23 -1.05
N TRP A 688 25.75 -14.13 -0.38
CA TRP A 688 25.98 -12.80 -0.97
C TRP A 688 27.47 -12.48 -0.81
N PRO A 689 28.29 -12.88 -1.79
CA PRO A 689 29.76 -12.91 -1.63
C PRO A 689 30.40 -11.53 -1.75
N VAL A 690 29.74 -10.60 -2.44
CA VAL A 690 30.31 -9.30 -2.75
C VAL A 690 30.06 -8.32 -1.61
N THR A 691 31.08 -7.58 -1.18
CA THR A 691 30.95 -6.40 -0.32
C THR A 691 31.16 -5.16 -1.18
N ILE A 692 30.20 -4.23 -1.17
CA ILE A 692 30.27 -2.99 -1.94
C ILE A 692 31.17 -2.01 -1.18
N PRO A 693 32.29 -1.54 -1.81
CA PRO A 693 33.16 -0.55 -1.20
C PRO A 693 32.43 0.75 -0.85
N PRO A 694 32.86 1.49 0.17
CA PRO A 694 32.17 2.71 0.60
C PRO A 694 31.95 3.74 -0.52
N GLU A 695 32.92 3.88 -1.42
CA GLU A 695 32.93 4.81 -2.55
C GLU A 695 31.94 4.44 -3.66
N GLU A 696 31.50 3.18 -3.73
CA GLU A 696 30.53 2.69 -4.71
C GLU A 696 29.10 2.64 -4.14
N ARG A 697 28.92 2.92 -2.84
CA ARG A 697 27.60 2.83 -2.17
C ARG A 697 26.72 3.99 -2.56
N ASP A 698 25.62 3.66 -3.23
CA ASP A 698 24.54 4.61 -3.51
C ASP A 698 23.43 4.45 -2.47
N GLY A 699 23.32 5.43 -1.59
CA GLY A 699 22.27 5.45 -0.54
C GLY A 699 20.85 5.61 -1.09
N TYR A 700 20.71 6.08 -2.34
CA TYR A 700 19.41 6.30 -2.99
C TYR A 700 19.03 5.21 -3.99
N LEU A 701 19.88 4.19 -4.15
CA LEU A 701 19.66 3.13 -5.14
C LEU A 701 18.28 2.47 -5.00
N LYS A 702 17.90 2.12 -3.78
CA LYS A 702 16.59 1.50 -3.50
C LYS A 702 15.44 2.38 -4.00
N ASP A 703 15.44 3.66 -3.61
CA ASP A 703 14.37 4.59 -3.95
C ASP A 703 14.33 4.88 -5.46
N THR A 704 15.51 4.88 -6.11
CA THR A 704 15.62 5.01 -7.57
C THR A 704 15.02 3.79 -8.27
N LEU A 705 15.34 2.57 -7.81
CA LEU A 705 14.80 1.33 -8.38
C LEU A 705 13.27 1.27 -8.24
N ILE A 706 12.77 1.60 -7.06
CA ILE A 706 11.33 1.63 -6.76
C ILE A 706 10.60 2.66 -7.64
N ARG A 707 11.13 3.88 -7.72
CA ARG A 707 10.48 4.97 -8.45
C ARG A 707 10.50 4.77 -9.96
N GLU A 708 11.60 4.26 -10.50
CA GLU A 708 11.86 4.30 -11.94
C GLU A 708 11.68 2.95 -12.64
N GLU A 709 11.82 1.83 -11.91
CA GLU A 709 11.84 0.49 -12.51
C GLU A 709 10.86 -0.51 -11.85
N ALA A 710 9.94 -0.06 -10.99
CA ALA A 710 9.01 -0.97 -10.31
C ALA A 710 8.24 -1.89 -11.29
N ASN A 711 7.80 -1.36 -12.43
CA ASN A 711 7.07 -2.12 -13.44
C ASN A 711 7.97 -3.16 -14.12
N GLY A 712 9.19 -2.79 -14.50
CA GLY A 712 10.16 -3.73 -15.09
C GLY A 712 10.59 -4.80 -14.09
N ILE A 713 10.74 -4.45 -12.79
CA ILE A 713 11.03 -5.41 -11.74
C ILE A 713 9.85 -6.38 -11.56
N LEU A 714 8.62 -5.90 -11.66
CA LEU A 714 7.44 -6.78 -11.64
C LEU A 714 7.43 -7.73 -12.85
N ALA A 715 7.74 -7.23 -14.05
CA ALA A 715 7.88 -8.07 -15.24
C ALA A 715 8.93 -9.17 -15.03
N TRP A 716 10.10 -8.80 -14.49
CA TRP A 716 11.16 -9.74 -14.14
C TRP A 716 10.72 -10.79 -13.08
N ILE A 717 9.88 -10.39 -12.10
CA ILE A 717 9.29 -11.32 -11.11
C ILE A 717 8.33 -12.29 -11.79
N VAL A 718 7.47 -11.82 -12.70
CA VAL A 718 6.51 -12.67 -13.41
C VAL A 718 7.24 -13.67 -14.32
N GLU A 719 8.28 -13.25 -15.03
CA GLU A 719 9.17 -14.16 -15.79
C GLU A 719 9.79 -15.22 -14.87
N GLY A 720 10.19 -14.81 -13.66
CA GLY A 720 10.68 -15.72 -12.63
C GLY A 720 9.63 -16.75 -12.18
N ALA A 721 8.35 -16.36 -12.12
CA ALA A 721 7.26 -17.27 -11.81
C ALA A 721 7.03 -18.29 -12.93
N LEU A 722 7.08 -17.86 -14.18
CA LEU A 722 6.99 -18.74 -15.35
C LEU A 722 8.15 -19.73 -15.39
N ALA A 723 9.38 -19.26 -15.14
CA ALA A 723 10.57 -20.10 -15.09
C ALA A 723 10.48 -21.12 -13.93
N TRP A 724 10.01 -20.68 -12.76
CA TRP A 724 9.78 -21.58 -11.63
C TRP A 724 8.69 -22.61 -11.95
N HIS A 725 7.62 -22.22 -12.59
CA HIS A 725 6.53 -23.14 -12.97
C HIS A 725 7.03 -24.23 -13.91
N ALA A 726 7.97 -23.88 -14.81
CA ALA A 726 8.55 -24.80 -15.79
C ALA A 726 9.57 -25.80 -15.19
N MET A 727 10.40 -25.35 -14.22
CA MET A 727 11.55 -26.16 -13.78
C MET A 727 11.75 -26.24 -12.26
N GLY A 728 10.83 -25.68 -11.46
CA GLY A 728 10.99 -25.55 -10.02
C GLY A 728 12.07 -24.52 -9.63
N LEU A 729 12.49 -24.52 -8.38
CA LEU A 729 13.52 -23.62 -7.90
C LEU A 729 14.91 -23.95 -8.48
N ALA A 730 15.24 -25.22 -8.71
CA ALA A 730 16.52 -25.66 -9.30
C ALA A 730 17.76 -24.94 -8.70
N PRO A 731 18.12 -25.15 -7.42
CA PRO A 731 19.19 -24.43 -6.76
C PRO A 731 20.56 -24.72 -7.40
N PRO A 732 21.40 -23.69 -7.66
CA PRO A 732 22.72 -23.84 -8.26
C PRO A 732 23.72 -24.56 -7.38
N ALA A 733 24.85 -24.99 -7.94
CA ALA A 733 25.89 -25.73 -7.23
C ALA A 733 26.46 -24.95 -6.05
N ALA A 734 26.71 -23.65 -6.23
CA ALA A 734 27.26 -22.77 -5.20
C ALA A 734 26.39 -22.74 -3.91
N MET A 735 25.08 -22.86 -4.03
CA MET A 735 24.19 -22.97 -2.87
C MET A 735 24.33 -24.31 -2.15
N ARG A 736 24.45 -25.40 -2.89
CA ARG A 736 24.64 -26.73 -2.29
C ARG A 736 25.97 -26.83 -1.54
N GLU A 737 27.03 -26.29 -2.14
CA GLU A 737 28.35 -26.19 -1.50
C GLU A 737 28.30 -25.35 -0.22
N ALA A 738 27.69 -24.15 -0.29
CA ALA A 738 27.52 -23.29 0.89
C ALA A 738 26.70 -23.96 2.00
N LEU A 739 25.65 -24.69 1.64
CA LEU A 739 24.83 -25.42 2.62
C LEU A 739 25.60 -26.58 3.25
N THR A 740 26.39 -27.33 2.44
CA THR A 740 27.25 -28.41 2.95
C THR A 740 28.28 -27.87 3.93
N GLN A 741 28.95 -26.77 3.57
CA GLN A 741 29.91 -26.13 4.47
C GLN A 741 29.25 -25.68 5.78
N TYR A 742 28.05 -25.09 5.70
CA TYR A 742 27.31 -24.71 6.91
C TYR A 742 26.94 -25.90 7.79
N GLN A 743 26.56 -27.04 7.17
CA GLN A 743 26.30 -28.29 7.92
C GLN A 743 27.55 -28.82 8.59
N GLU A 744 28.70 -28.79 7.92
CA GLU A 744 29.98 -29.19 8.47
C GLU A 744 30.42 -28.27 9.62
N ASP A 745 30.25 -26.97 9.50
CA ASP A 745 30.55 -25.97 10.54
C ASP A 745 29.69 -26.16 11.80
N GLU A 746 28.43 -26.57 11.64
CA GLU A 746 27.50 -26.86 12.76
C GLU A 746 27.65 -28.29 13.33
N ASP A 747 28.30 -29.20 12.62
CA ASP A 747 28.52 -30.59 13.11
C ASP A 747 29.73 -30.68 14.05
N VAL A 748 29.60 -30.06 15.24
CA VAL A 748 30.63 -30.08 16.28
C VAL A 748 31.08 -31.49 16.63
N VAL A 749 30.17 -32.48 16.54
CA VAL A 749 30.50 -33.88 16.85
C VAL A 749 31.32 -34.52 15.71
N GLY A 750 30.99 -34.20 14.45
CA GLY A 750 31.80 -34.63 13.30
C GLY A 750 33.20 -34.04 13.34
N GLN A 751 33.32 -32.73 13.63
CA GLN A 751 34.62 -32.07 13.81
C GLN A 751 35.45 -32.75 14.92
N PHE A 752 34.81 -32.97 16.09
CA PHE A 752 35.45 -33.70 17.18
C PHE A 752 35.96 -35.09 16.73
N VAL A 753 35.12 -35.87 16.04
CA VAL A 753 35.50 -37.21 15.58
C VAL A 753 36.65 -37.11 14.58
N SER A 754 36.59 -36.23 13.59
CA SER A 754 37.64 -36.07 12.57
C SER A 754 38.99 -35.65 13.15
N GLU A 755 38.98 -34.81 14.19
CA GLU A 755 40.18 -34.27 14.79
C GLU A 755 40.76 -35.14 15.92
N CYS A 756 39.91 -35.80 16.73
CA CYS A 756 40.29 -36.39 17.97
C CYS A 756 40.12 -37.91 18.04
N LEU A 757 39.42 -38.49 17.05
CA LEU A 757 39.21 -39.95 17.07
C LEU A 757 39.70 -40.61 15.80
N ASP A 758 40.16 -41.85 15.92
CA ASP A 758 40.42 -42.73 14.79
C ASP A 758 39.33 -43.79 14.66
N GLU A 759 38.92 -44.06 13.44
CA GLU A 759 38.07 -45.20 13.13
C GLU A 759 38.97 -46.46 13.05
N VAL A 760 38.68 -47.41 13.90
CA VAL A 760 39.51 -48.62 14.10
C VAL A 760 38.65 -49.86 14.03
N PRO A 761 39.22 -51.06 13.78
CA PRO A 761 38.45 -52.31 13.83
C PRO A 761 37.69 -52.43 15.14
N PRO A 762 36.40 -52.83 15.12
CA PRO A 762 35.58 -52.90 16.33
C PRO A 762 36.08 -53.90 17.34
N LEU A 763 36.46 -53.42 18.52
CA LEU A 763 36.93 -54.26 19.62
C LEU A 763 36.21 -53.85 20.93
N PRO A 764 35.15 -54.56 21.33
CA PRO A 764 34.44 -54.29 22.59
C PRO A 764 35.31 -54.54 23.82
N GLY A 765 35.26 -53.63 24.79
CA GLY A 765 36.07 -53.71 26.01
C GLY A 765 37.45 -53.12 25.88
N ALA A 766 37.86 -52.64 24.73
CA ALA A 766 39.15 -51.98 24.57
C ALA A 766 39.24 -50.69 25.40
N ALA A 767 40.40 -50.43 25.99
CA ALA A 767 40.68 -49.24 26.79
C ALA A 767 40.52 -47.95 25.92
N GLY A 768 39.94 -46.91 26.51
CA GLY A 768 39.75 -45.62 25.87
C GLY A 768 38.56 -45.54 24.94
N ARG A 769 37.89 -46.64 24.60
CA ARG A 769 36.72 -46.67 23.70
C ARG A 769 35.38 -46.64 24.42
N ASP A 770 35.42 -46.61 25.74
CA ASP A 770 34.23 -46.45 26.58
C ASP A 770 33.69 -45.02 26.52
N VAL A 771 32.39 -44.88 26.84
CA VAL A 771 31.70 -43.57 26.77
C VAL A 771 32.38 -42.50 27.62
N ALA A 772 32.95 -42.86 28.79
CA ALA A 772 33.58 -41.88 29.68
C ALA A 772 34.89 -41.35 29.09
N SER A 773 35.72 -42.22 28.55
CA SER A 773 37.00 -41.85 27.93
C SER A 773 36.75 -40.95 26.69
N ILE A 774 35.83 -41.33 25.81
CA ILE A 774 35.48 -40.53 24.64
C ILE A 774 34.90 -39.17 25.07
N TYR A 775 34.08 -39.13 26.13
CA TYR A 775 33.55 -37.89 26.65
C TYR A 775 34.63 -36.98 27.26
N GLN A 776 35.60 -37.51 27.95
CA GLN A 776 36.74 -36.73 28.49
C GLN A 776 37.54 -36.09 27.37
N THR A 777 37.79 -36.84 26.31
CA THR A 777 38.51 -36.35 25.11
C THR A 777 37.70 -35.23 24.47
N TYR A 778 36.38 -35.41 24.29
CA TYR A 778 35.46 -34.37 23.80
C TYR A 778 35.49 -33.12 24.67
N ALA A 779 35.36 -33.27 25.97
CA ALA A 779 35.32 -32.13 26.88
C ALA A 779 36.62 -31.33 26.90
N GLY A 780 37.77 -32.00 26.74
CA GLY A 780 39.07 -31.37 26.58
C GLY A 780 39.19 -30.60 25.28
N TRP A 781 38.79 -31.21 24.16
CA TRP A 781 38.78 -30.63 22.85
C TRP A 781 37.82 -29.43 22.79
N ALA A 782 36.58 -29.60 23.19
CA ALA A 782 35.56 -28.56 23.14
C ALA A 782 35.92 -27.29 23.92
N ARG A 783 36.60 -27.43 25.07
CA ARG A 783 37.09 -26.28 25.84
C ARG A 783 38.20 -25.53 25.11
N ARG A 784 39.11 -26.24 24.40
CA ARG A 784 40.18 -25.61 23.62
C ARG A 784 39.62 -24.84 22.43
N GLU A 785 38.63 -25.42 21.73
CA GLU A 785 38.04 -24.85 20.54
C GLU A 785 36.90 -23.86 20.88
N GLY A 786 36.61 -23.63 22.17
CA GLY A 786 35.55 -22.69 22.58
C GLY A 786 34.11 -23.18 22.37
N HIS A 787 33.93 -24.49 22.18
CA HIS A 787 32.65 -25.12 22.07
C HIS A 787 31.95 -25.37 23.40
N PRO A 788 30.61 -25.37 23.47
CA PRO A 788 29.89 -25.82 24.66
C PRO A 788 30.22 -27.25 25.03
N VAL A 789 30.28 -27.52 26.32
CA VAL A 789 30.53 -28.89 26.84
C VAL A 789 29.23 -29.47 27.43
N PRO A 790 28.32 -29.98 26.59
CA PRO A 790 27.09 -30.62 27.03
C PRO A 790 27.40 -31.93 27.77
N GLY A 791 26.39 -32.45 28.49
CA GLY A 791 26.61 -33.67 29.29
C GLY A 791 26.89 -34.92 28.45
N GLN A 792 27.54 -35.91 29.04
CA GLN A 792 27.94 -37.20 28.43
C GLN A 792 26.78 -37.90 27.67
N ARG A 793 25.55 -37.82 28.19
CA ARG A 793 24.37 -38.40 27.53
C ARG A 793 24.10 -37.78 26.18
N TRP A 794 24.31 -36.47 26.02
CA TRP A 794 24.13 -35.75 24.76
C TRP A 794 25.12 -36.25 23.72
N LEU A 795 26.43 -36.30 24.06
CA LEU A 795 27.46 -36.78 23.13
C LEU A 795 27.20 -38.23 22.71
N THR A 796 26.90 -39.09 23.71
CA THR A 796 26.58 -40.50 23.44
C THR A 796 25.40 -40.67 22.51
N GLY A 797 24.35 -39.84 22.67
CA GLY A 797 23.17 -39.84 21.80
C GLY A 797 23.50 -39.47 20.35
N ARG A 798 24.41 -38.49 20.17
CA ARG A 798 24.87 -38.05 18.84
C ARG A 798 25.75 -39.10 18.16
N LEU A 799 26.73 -39.62 18.87
CA LEU A 799 27.63 -40.67 18.35
C LEU A 799 26.87 -41.94 17.95
N LYS A 800 25.83 -42.34 18.73
CA LYS A 800 24.97 -43.50 18.40
C LYS A 800 24.25 -43.41 17.08
N LYS A 801 24.04 -42.19 16.52
CA LYS A 801 23.41 -42.01 15.22
C LYS A 801 24.35 -42.37 14.06
N LYS A 802 25.64 -42.22 14.27
CA LYS A 802 26.67 -42.39 13.23
C LYS A 802 27.55 -43.64 13.44
N TYR A 803 27.73 -44.10 14.67
CA TYR A 803 28.67 -45.17 15.04
C TYR A 803 28.01 -46.26 15.86
N GLU A 804 28.51 -47.49 15.70
CA GLU A 804 28.05 -48.66 16.42
C GLU A 804 28.31 -48.51 17.94
N TYR A 805 27.26 -48.62 18.74
CA TYR A 805 27.36 -48.60 20.19
C TYR A 805 27.11 -50.01 20.75
N ARG A 806 28.01 -50.50 21.62
CA ARG A 806 27.84 -51.78 22.27
C ARG A 806 27.90 -51.65 23.81
N ARG A 807 27.19 -52.51 24.45
CA ARG A 807 27.26 -52.71 25.91
C ARG A 807 27.47 -54.16 26.18
N VAL A 808 28.62 -54.48 26.86
CA VAL A 808 29.04 -55.86 27.20
C VAL A 808 29.51 -55.86 28.65
N ASN A 809 28.80 -56.62 29.52
CA ASN A 809 29.04 -56.59 30.95
C ASN A 809 29.01 -55.19 31.57
N SER A 810 30.12 -54.78 32.21
CA SER A 810 30.30 -53.46 32.82
C SER A 810 30.75 -52.40 31.81
N TRP A 811 31.10 -52.76 30.54
CA TRP A 811 31.62 -51.86 29.53
C TRP A 811 30.49 -51.35 28.61
N ALA A 812 30.52 -50.06 28.35
CA ALA A 812 29.59 -49.42 27.41
C ALA A 812 30.37 -48.38 26.61
N GLY A 813 30.35 -48.48 25.27
CA GLY A 813 31.13 -47.58 24.41
C GLY A 813 30.95 -47.80 22.92
N PHE A 814 31.87 -47.25 22.17
CA PHE A 814 31.93 -47.27 20.69
C PHE A 814 33.15 -48.11 20.27
N PRO A 815 32.99 -49.40 19.99
CA PRO A 815 34.09 -50.30 19.77
C PRO A 815 34.95 -49.92 18.52
N GLY A 816 34.36 -49.20 17.56
CA GLY A 816 35.05 -48.74 16.34
C GLY A 816 35.71 -47.36 16.45
N LEU A 817 35.66 -46.67 17.60
CA LEU A 817 36.23 -45.35 17.79
C LEU A 817 37.33 -45.39 18.86
N GLN A 818 38.47 -44.77 18.59
CA GLN A 818 39.58 -44.65 19.53
C GLN A 818 40.09 -43.21 19.58
N PRO A 819 40.20 -42.61 20.78
CA PRO A 819 40.82 -41.29 20.94
C PRO A 819 42.28 -41.32 20.42
N ARG A 820 42.62 -40.28 19.62
CA ARG A 820 44.02 -40.04 19.22
C ARG A 820 44.82 -39.64 20.44
N LEU A 821 45.96 -40.25 20.63
CA LEU A 821 46.91 -39.81 21.65
C LEU A 821 47.39 -38.39 21.29
N PRO A 822 47.47 -37.44 22.27
CA PRO A 822 48.07 -36.14 21.98
C PRO A 822 49.50 -36.37 21.49
N ILE A 823 49.83 -35.69 20.35
CA ILE A 823 51.19 -35.73 19.79
C ILE A 823 52.16 -35.26 20.87
N GLY A 824 52.99 -36.17 21.41
CA GLY A 824 54.02 -35.88 22.42
C GLY A 824 53.94 -36.64 23.76
N LEU A 825 52.94 -37.49 23.92
CA LEU A 825 52.93 -38.49 25.04
C LEU A 825 53.10 -39.87 24.43
N GLU A 826 54.34 -40.43 24.51
CA GLU A 826 54.55 -41.83 24.25
C GLU A 826 53.68 -42.65 25.23
N ALA A 827 53.10 -43.74 24.75
CA ALA A 827 52.29 -44.63 25.56
C ALA A 827 53.13 -45.17 26.72
N PRO A 828 52.55 -45.26 27.97
CA PRO A 828 53.25 -45.86 29.06
C PRO A 828 53.53 -47.36 28.85
#